data_ac911756f6c97ab11a7e985cc87e83fe
#
_entry.id   ac911756f6c97ab11a7e985cc87e83fe
#
_cell.length_a   1.000
_cell.length_b   1.000
_cell.length_c   1.000
_cell.angle_alpha   90.00
_cell.angle_beta   90.00
_cell.angle_gamma   90.00
#
_symmetry.space_group_name_H-M   'P 1'
#
loop_
_entity.id
_entity.type
_entity.pdbx_description
1 polymer ?
#
loop_
_entity_poly.entity_id
_entity_poly.type
_entity_poly.pdbx_seq_one_letter_code
_entity_poly.pdbx_strand_id
1 'polypeptide(L)'
;MKPHLLVAALAMALPWAARAQTHAQAPLTQNNPEDSPSRELGVVTVRASRPSSLPTQIPTTMHSITRDDIANSINATDSQDALKYFPSLLVRKRYIGDYNHAILSSRASGTGNSARSAVYADGILLSNYLGNGVGGLSFPPRWGLVTPEEIDRVDVMYGPFSAAYPGNSVGAVVDYVTRMPKKLEAHVKVGYVSQPFDLYSTHSTYRAWQSSASLGSREGGWSWWLNVNRTDSQGQPQTFATRLLSSGAANNNGTVVTGAALDANNANQPWYVIGSGTQYNTTQDHLKVKLAYDINTALRASYVLGLWQNESEGNSVSYLRNAAGQPVTSGAVNIGGKSYSALTGSDFPVTREKLLHAMHGFSLKQNTRGTFDWEVAASLYDYVRDDKRQNASSNTQPNALTGGAGTLADGRGTGWHNLALKGTWRPDPAVNTHVVDFGYQLDDHKLRYKTTTLTRNYLQDNGGALASNVSGNTNMHSLYAQDTWKLAPRWKTVLGLRAEQWEANDGRTDFSGTSAINHPTRRGVWYSPKGALSWQWLEDTVLKASVGRAVRMPTVNELYGATSTANSRFINDPNLRPERSRTTELTAEKDTGPMRARLTWFTEQTQDAIYSQTVFDSAANLNISRVQNVDHIATSGLELAASSEDALLKGLQLQGSVTYADSKIKTNRGFVNTPGDTDGRWQPNIPRWRATVVGTHRFNDRWSGTLGVRYSGRQYRTLNNTDVNGQTYQGVSQFVTADLRVHHRFNKQWSAAIGIDNLNNKKYWNFHPYPQRSYTAELKFDL
;
A
#
# COMPACT_ATOMS: atom_id res chain seq x y z
N MET A 1 -15.43 20.59 4.20
CA MET A 1 -15.05 22.04 4.19
C MET A 1 -15.53 22.64 2.88
N LYS A 2 -16.17 23.79 2.88
CA LYS A 2 -16.64 24.44 1.64
C LYS A 2 -15.41 24.93 0.83
N PRO A 3 -15.45 24.98 -0.50
CA PRO A 3 -14.30 25.32 -1.36
C PRO A 3 -13.62 26.67 -1.09
N HIS A 4 -14.26 27.55 -0.29
CA HIS A 4 -13.75 28.88 0.02
C HIS A 4 -12.52 28.93 0.95
N LEU A 5 -12.20 27.86 1.68
CA LEU A 5 -11.02 27.82 2.57
C LEU A 5 -9.70 27.55 1.82
N LEU A 6 -9.73 26.79 0.72
CA LEU A 6 -8.52 26.54 -0.09
C LEU A 6 -8.06 27.80 -0.83
N VAL A 7 -9.01 28.61 -1.33
CA VAL A 7 -8.73 29.90 -2.01
C VAL A 7 -8.20 30.94 -1.02
N ALA A 8 -8.71 30.94 0.22
CA ALA A 8 -8.24 31.87 1.25
C ALA A 8 -6.79 31.57 1.73
N ALA A 9 -6.40 30.30 1.77
CA ALA A 9 -5.04 29.91 2.12
C ALA A 9 -4.02 30.29 1.03
N LEU A 10 -4.38 30.18 -0.24
CA LEU A 10 -3.54 30.65 -1.35
C LEU A 10 -3.44 32.19 -1.42
N ALA A 11 -4.50 32.90 -1.12
CA ALA A 11 -4.53 34.36 -1.15
C ALA A 11 -3.73 35.01 -0.02
N MET A 12 -3.56 34.33 1.12
CA MET A 12 -2.75 34.83 2.23
C MET A 12 -1.24 34.57 2.07
N ALA A 13 -0.82 33.63 1.22
CA ALA A 13 0.58 33.33 0.99
C ALA A 13 1.27 34.28 -0.02
N LEU A 14 0.51 34.87 -0.96
CA LEU A 14 1.03 35.73 -2.03
C LEU A 14 1.59 37.10 -1.57
N PRO A 15 1.03 37.82 -0.56
CA PRO A 15 1.57 39.12 -0.15
C PRO A 15 2.89 39.06 0.62
N TRP A 16 3.21 37.92 1.21
CA TRP A 16 4.46 37.76 1.99
C TRP A 16 5.69 37.47 1.12
N ALA A 17 5.51 36.79 -0.02
CA ALA A 17 6.60 36.53 -0.96
C ALA A 17 7.13 37.80 -1.64
N ALA A 18 6.29 38.82 -1.79
CA ALA A 18 6.69 40.10 -2.40
C ALA A 18 7.52 41.03 -1.50
N ARG A 19 7.55 40.80 -0.19
CA ARG A 19 8.32 41.64 0.75
C ARG A 19 9.73 41.13 1.14
N ALA A 20 10.09 39.91 0.70
CA ALA A 20 11.38 39.28 1.01
C ALA A 20 12.53 39.69 0.05
N GLN A 21 12.29 40.56 -0.93
CA GLN A 21 13.27 40.87 -2.00
C GLN A 21 14.11 42.14 -1.76
N THR A 22 14.08 42.78 -0.59
CA THR A 22 14.88 44.00 -0.36
C THR A 22 15.80 43.85 0.84
N HIS A 23 16.87 43.06 0.72
CA HIS A 23 18.15 43.27 1.40
C HIS A 23 19.26 42.56 0.61
N ALA A 24 19.93 43.32 -0.24
CA ALA A 24 21.19 42.94 -0.84
C ALA A 24 22.30 42.94 0.21
N GLN A 25 22.94 41.81 0.42
CA GLN A 25 24.23 41.75 1.10
C GLN A 25 25.36 41.53 0.11
N ALA A 26 26.44 42.27 0.33
CA ALA A 26 27.66 42.31 -0.46
C ALA A 26 28.41 40.96 -0.50
N PRO A 27 29.22 40.70 -1.55
CA PRO A 27 29.86 39.41 -1.75
C PRO A 27 31.03 39.23 -0.78
N LEU A 28 31.04 38.12 -0.05
CA LEU A 28 32.21 37.63 0.67
C LEU A 28 33.10 36.86 -0.30
N THR A 29 34.34 37.31 -0.40
CA THR A 29 35.42 36.70 -1.19
C THR A 29 35.68 35.26 -0.77
N GLN A 30 35.72 34.39 -1.75
CA GLN A 30 36.24 33.02 -1.62
C GLN A 30 37.75 33.04 -1.44
N ASN A 31 38.23 32.50 -0.32
CA ASN A 31 39.61 32.07 -0.19
C ASN A 31 39.67 30.57 -0.51
N ASN A 32 40.32 30.22 -1.58
CA ASN A 32 40.78 28.86 -1.90
C ASN A 32 41.94 28.49 -0.95
N PRO A 33 41.92 27.36 -0.29
CA PRO A 33 43.15 26.78 0.24
C PRO A 33 43.75 25.85 -0.82
N GLU A 34 44.92 26.20 -1.26
CA GLU A 34 45.80 25.43 -2.10
C GLU A 34 46.30 24.11 -1.43
N ASP A 35 46.50 23.14 -2.29
CA ASP A 35 47.23 21.90 -2.23
C ASP A 35 48.06 21.58 -0.98
N SER A 36 47.63 20.53 -0.26
CA SER A 36 48.52 19.69 0.54
C SER A 36 48.60 18.30 -0.11
N PRO A 37 49.78 17.69 -0.26
CA PRO A 37 49.94 16.43 -0.94
C PRO A 37 49.22 15.30 -0.20
N SER A 38 48.24 14.68 -0.84
CA SER A 38 47.54 13.51 -0.37
C SER A 38 48.50 12.32 -0.32
N ARG A 39 48.77 11.82 0.88
CA ARG A 39 49.30 10.47 1.07
C ARG A 39 48.18 9.47 0.71
N GLU A 40 48.40 8.69 -0.30
CA GLU A 40 47.59 7.51 -0.63
C GLU A 40 47.66 6.48 0.49
N LEU A 41 46.77 6.58 1.42
CA LEU A 41 46.30 5.43 2.23
C LEU A 41 45.18 4.79 1.40
N GLY A 42 45.30 3.51 1.10
CA GLY A 42 44.43 2.74 0.22
C GLY A 42 42.97 3.18 0.29
N VAL A 43 42.51 3.77 -0.81
CA VAL A 43 41.18 4.38 -0.93
C VAL A 43 40.15 3.27 -0.80
N VAL A 44 39.60 3.08 0.39
CA VAL A 44 38.24 2.60 0.51
C VAL A 44 37.37 3.69 -0.14
N THR A 45 37.06 3.53 -1.41
CA THR A 45 36.12 4.41 -2.09
C THR A 45 34.75 4.13 -1.49
N VAL A 46 34.45 4.71 -0.34
CA VAL A 46 33.10 4.85 0.16
C VAL A 46 32.47 5.90 -0.78
N ARG A 47 32.01 5.46 -1.94
CA ARG A 47 31.05 6.28 -2.68
C ARG A 47 29.91 6.52 -1.74
N ALA A 48 29.61 7.79 -1.49
CA ALA A 48 28.53 8.18 -0.61
C ALA A 48 27.29 7.38 -1.04
N SER A 49 26.93 6.39 -0.22
CA SER A 49 25.67 5.68 -0.41
C SER A 49 24.58 6.73 -0.39
N ARG A 50 23.62 6.65 -1.32
CA ARG A 50 22.46 7.56 -1.29
C ARG A 50 21.92 7.55 0.15
N PRO A 51 21.66 8.73 0.74
CA PRO A 51 21.17 8.78 2.11
C PRO A 51 19.90 7.94 2.21
N SER A 52 19.78 7.11 3.24
CA SER A 52 18.59 6.28 3.51
C SER A 52 18.09 6.59 4.91
N SER A 53 16.77 6.61 5.08
CA SER A 53 16.11 6.71 6.38
C SER A 53 16.13 5.39 7.14
N LEU A 54 16.31 4.28 6.43
CA LEU A 54 16.39 2.93 7.00
C LEU A 54 17.81 2.63 7.50
N PRO A 55 17.97 1.65 8.40
CA PRO A 55 19.26 1.29 8.96
C PRO A 55 20.22 0.75 7.90
N THR A 56 21.02 1.60 7.27
CA THR A 56 22.00 1.22 6.23
C THR A 56 23.15 0.37 6.77
N GLN A 57 23.29 0.29 8.09
CA GLN A 57 24.32 -0.53 8.72
C GLN A 57 24.05 -2.03 8.60
N ILE A 58 22.79 -2.44 8.39
CA ILE A 58 22.39 -3.83 8.28
C ILE A 58 22.77 -4.36 6.90
N PRO A 59 23.54 -5.45 6.80
CA PRO A 59 23.89 -6.07 5.52
C PRO A 59 22.71 -6.88 4.95
N THR A 60 21.66 -6.21 4.53
CA THR A 60 20.46 -6.78 3.90
C THR A 60 20.17 -6.13 2.55
N THR A 61 19.17 -6.64 1.86
CA THR A 61 18.70 -6.11 0.60
C THR A 61 17.93 -4.80 0.82
N MET A 62 18.45 -3.71 0.28
CA MET A 62 17.80 -2.39 0.30
C MET A 62 17.71 -1.80 -1.11
N HIS A 63 16.69 -1.00 -1.35
CA HIS A 63 16.49 -0.27 -2.59
C HIS A 63 15.89 1.10 -2.32
N SER A 64 16.29 2.12 -3.09
CA SER A 64 15.82 3.49 -2.91
C SER A 64 15.53 4.14 -4.26
N ILE A 65 14.52 5.02 -4.29
CA ILE A 65 14.20 5.86 -5.43
C ILE A 65 14.10 7.32 -4.97
N THR A 66 14.65 8.24 -5.74
CA THR A 66 14.62 9.67 -5.42
C THR A 66 13.46 10.38 -6.11
N ARG A 67 13.18 11.61 -5.66
CA ARG A 67 12.22 12.52 -6.29
C ARG A 67 12.47 12.67 -7.80
N ASP A 68 13.73 12.85 -8.19
CA ASP A 68 14.08 13.06 -9.61
C ASP A 68 13.87 11.81 -10.44
N ASP A 69 14.16 10.63 -9.87
CA ASP A 69 13.84 9.35 -10.50
C ASP A 69 12.31 9.20 -10.69
N ILE A 70 11.50 9.54 -9.68
CA ILE A 70 10.03 9.50 -9.76
C ILE A 70 9.53 10.46 -10.85
N ALA A 71 10.01 11.72 -10.82
CA ALA A 71 9.60 12.75 -11.79
C ALA A 71 9.91 12.38 -13.22
N ASN A 72 11.03 11.71 -13.48
CA ASN A 72 11.46 11.32 -14.82
C ASN A 72 10.87 10.01 -15.32
N SER A 73 10.59 9.04 -14.40
CA SER A 73 10.31 7.66 -14.82
C SER A 73 8.88 7.18 -14.54
N ILE A 74 8.09 7.87 -13.70
CA ILE A 74 6.79 7.37 -13.25
C ILE A 74 5.68 8.37 -13.55
N ASN A 75 4.58 7.89 -14.13
CA ASN A 75 3.33 8.65 -14.26
C ASN A 75 2.58 8.57 -12.89
N ALA A 76 3.10 9.27 -11.89
CA ALA A 76 2.60 9.16 -10.53
C ALA A 76 1.32 9.99 -10.32
N THR A 77 0.26 9.33 -9.87
CA THR A 77 -1.00 9.94 -9.43
C THR A 77 -1.23 9.78 -7.93
N ASP A 78 -0.73 8.70 -7.35
CA ASP A 78 -0.80 8.41 -5.91
C ASP A 78 0.61 8.03 -5.40
N SER A 79 0.83 8.15 -4.09
CA SER A 79 2.16 7.91 -3.50
C SER A 79 2.70 6.49 -3.71
N GLN A 80 1.82 5.49 -3.73
CA GLN A 80 2.20 4.09 -3.97
C GLN A 80 2.71 3.84 -5.39
N ASP A 81 2.46 4.72 -6.35
CA ASP A 81 3.00 4.61 -7.71
C ASP A 81 4.54 4.70 -7.71
N ALA A 82 5.13 5.37 -6.70
CA ALA A 82 6.58 5.40 -6.52
C ALA A 82 7.22 4.00 -6.38
N LEU A 83 6.43 2.99 -5.96
CA LEU A 83 6.87 1.60 -5.80
C LEU A 83 6.78 0.77 -7.10
N LYS A 84 6.31 1.36 -8.20
CA LYS A 84 5.90 0.67 -9.44
C LYS A 84 6.98 -0.23 -10.04
N TYR A 85 8.26 0.16 -9.97
CA TYR A 85 9.38 -0.56 -10.58
C TYR A 85 10.35 -1.15 -9.54
N PHE A 86 10.02 -1.12 -8.24
CA PHE A 86 10.84 -1.76 -7.23
C PHE A 86 10.90 -3.28 -7.44
N PRO A 87 12.06 -3.92 -7.25
CA PRO A 87 12.18 -5.37 -7.28
C PRO A 87 11.15 -6.05 -6.38
N SER A 88 10.50 -7.08 -6.86
CA SER A 88 9.56 -7.93 -6.10
C SER A 88 8.40 -7.23 -5.40
N LEU A 89 8.17 -5.93 -5.62
CA LEU A 89 7.01 -5.23 -5.08
C LEU A 89 5.88 -5.13 -6.12
N LEU A 90 4.65 -5.13 -5.64
CA LEU A 90 3.46 -4.84 -6.41
C LEU A 90 2.41 -4.23 -5.49
N VAL A 91 1.88 -3.07 -5.87
CA VAL A 91 0.72 -2.49 -5.20
C VAL A 91 -0.53 -2.74 -6.03
N ARG A 92 -1.58 -3.27 -5.39
CA ARG A 92 -2.86 -3.57 -6.02
C ARG A 92 -3.73 -2.31 -6.11
N LYS A 93 -3.29 -1.30 -6.84
CA LYS A 93 -4.05 -0.08 -7.11
C LYS A 93 -5.05 -0.34 -8.23
N ARG A 94 -6.34 -0.11 -8.00
CA ARG A 94 -7.43 -0.38 -8.96
C ARG A 94 -7.84 0.85 -9.77
N TYR A 95 -7.79 2.04 -9.17
CA TYR A 95 -8.10 3.34 -9.80
C TYR A 95 -7.34 4.46 -9.08
N ILE A 96 -7.38 5.68 -9.59
CA ILE A 96 -6.73 6.84 -8.97
C ILE A 96 -7.48 7.22 -7.69
N GLY A 97 -6.76 7.30 -6.57
CA GLY A 97 -7.35 7.52 -5.25
C GLY A 97 -7.91 6.26 -4.59
N ASP A 98 -7.50 5.05 -5.00
CA ASP A 98 -7.91 3.78 -4.39
C ASP A 98 -7.39 3.63 -2.96
N TYR A 99 -8.14 4.13 -1.99
CA TYR A 99 -7.78 4.06 -0.57
C TYR A 99 -8.14 2.71 0.08
N ASN A 100 -8.96 1.88 -0.58
CA ASN A 100 -9.55 0.67 0.02
C ASN A 100 -8.81 -0.62 -0.30
N HIS A 101 -8.12 -0.73 -1.45
CA HIS A 101 -7.60 -2.02 -1.92
C HIS A 101 -6.17 -1.94 -2.46
N ALA A 102 -5.48 -0.81 -2.30
CA ALA A 102 -4.09 -0.65 -2.72
C ALA A 102 -3.11 -1.36 -1.77
N ILE A 103 -3.19 -2.70 -1.74
CA ILE A 103 -2.40 -3.56 -0.84
C ILE A 103 -1.04 -3.82 -1.45
N LEU A 104 0.00 -3.70 -0.62
CA LEU A 104 1.39 -3.97 -0.98
C LEU A 104 1.67 -5.48 -0.91
N SER A 105 2.20 -6.03 -1.99
CA SER A 105 2.75 -7.38 -2.11
C SER A 105 4.27 -7.32 -2.19
N SER A 106 4.95 -8.31 -1.60
CA SER A 106 6.39 -8.48 -1.65
C SER A 106 6.78 -9.88 -2.16
N ARG A 107 8.01 -10.36 -1.89
CA ARG A 107 8.54 -11.66 -2.34
C ARG A 107 7.66 -12.84 -1.93
N ALA A 108 7.26 -12.89 -0.65
CA ALA A 108 6.50 -13.99 -0.05
C ALA A 108 5.19 -13.52 0.61
N SER A 109 4.78 -12.27 0.38
CA SER A 109 3.53 -11.71 0.89
C SER A 109 2.67 -11.25 -0.28
N GLY A 110 1.50 -11.88 -0.45
CA GLY A 110 0.58 -11.59 -1.54
C GLY A 110 -0.28 -10.34 -1.29
N THR A 111 -1.00 -9.92 -2.33
CA THR A 111 -1.91 -8.76 -2.28
C THR A 111 -3.15 -8.94 -1.40
N GLY A 112 -3.30 -10.06 -0.71
CA GLY A 112 -4.29 -10.29 0.33
C GLY A 112 -3.78 -10.06 1.76
N ASN A 113 -2.47 -9.80 1.97
CA ASN A 113 -1.79 -9.82 3.27
C ASN A 113 -1.12 -8.48 3.61
N SER A 114 -1.92 -7.41 3.77
CA SER A 114 -1.40 -6.07 4.10
C SER A 114 -0.63 -6.01 5.42
N ALA A 115 -1.01 -6.82 6.41
CA ALA A 115 -0.40 -6.83 7.74
C ALA A 115 0.99 -7.50 7.81
N ARG A 116 1.60 -7.86 6.68
CA ARG A 116 2.96 -8.43 6.60
C ARG A 116 4.02 -7.43 6.15
N SER A 117 3.65 -6.19 5.85
CA SER A 117 4.60 -5.14 5.46
C SER A 117 4.36 -3.87 6.27
N ALA A 118 5.42 -3.18 6.63
CA ALA A 118 5.38 -1.91 7.34
C ALA A 118 5.64 -0.76 6.36
N VAL A 119 4.72 0.19 6.29
CA VAL A 119 4.84 1.42 5.50
C VAL A 119 4.84 2.60 6.44
N TYR A 120 5.85 3.44 6.31
CA TYR A 120 6.04 4.66 7.10
C TYR A 120 6.10 5.88 6.20
N ALA A 121 5.81 7.05 6.77
CA ALA A 121 6.14 8.35 6.21
C ALA A 121 6.81 9.19 7.30
N ASP A 122 8.05 9.63 7.06
CA ASP A 122 8.88 10.36 8.05
C ASP A 122 8.96 9.64 9.41
N GLY A 123 8.96 8.29 9.40
CA GLY A 123 8.95 7.45 10.60
C GLY A 123 7.58 7.25 11.26
N ILE A 124 6.49 7.81 10.73
CA ILE A 124 5.12 7.63 11.22
C ILE A 124 4.47 6.44 10.47
N LEU A 125 3.88 5.50 11.21
CA LEU A 125 3.27 4.30 10.66
C LEU A 125 2.01 4.62 9.84
N LEU A 126 2.03 4.29 8.55
CA LEU A 126 0.88 4.35 7.63
C LEU A 126 0.21 2.98 7.44
N SER A 127 0.90 1.88 7.74
CA SER A 127 0.31 0.54 7.69
C SER A 127 -0.87 0.41 8.65
N ASN A 128 -1.95 -0.17 8.15
CA ASN A 128 -3.18 -0.33 8.89
C ASN A 128 -3.27 -1.75 9.46
N TYR A 129 -2.71 -1.96 10.66
CA TYR A 129 -2.71 -3.26 11.33
C TYR A 129 -4.00 -3.57 12.11
N LEU A 130 -5.12 -3.00 11.67
CA LEU A 130 -6.47 -3.32 12.18
C LEU A 130 -7.06 -4.54 11.51
N GLY A 131 -6.58 -4.91 10.34
CA GLY A 131 -7.05 -6.05 9.58
C GLY A 131 -6.15 -6.39 8.40
N ASN A 132 -6.65 -7.26 7.55
CA ASN A 132 -6.00 -7.69 6.33
C ASN A 132 -6.84 -7.33 5.09
N GLY A 133 -6.42 -7.70 3.89
CA GLY A 133 -7.12 -7.40 2.65
C GLY A 133 -8.28 -8.34 2.30
N VAL A 134 -8.77 -9.14 3.26
CA VAL A 134 -9.76 -10.20 3.02
C VAL A 134 -10.90 -10.09 4.01
N GLY A 135 -12.13 -10.40 3.56
CA GLY A 135 -13.25 -10.59 4.46
C GLY A 135 -14.11 -9.36 4.71
N GLY A 136 -14.45 -8.61 3.68
CA GLY A 136 -15.44 -7.53 3.74
C GLY A 136 -14.88 -6.16 4.12
N LEU A 137 -13.91 -6.09 5.03
CA LEU A 137 -13.14 -4.87 5.33
C LEU A 137 -11.72 -5.04 4.81
N SER A 138 -11.25 -4.06 4.03
CA SER A 138 -9.89 -4.02 3.51
C SER A 138 -9.07 -2.95 4.24
N PHE A 139 -7.85 -3.32 4.63
CA PHE A 139 -6.97 -2.48 5.44
C PHE A 139 -5.61 -2.27 4.76
N PRO A 140 -5.57 -1.60 3.57
CA PRO A 140 -4.30 -1.21 2.95
C PRO A 140 -3.60 -0.12 3.77
N PRO A 141 -2.32 0.12 3.55
CA PRO A 141 -1.64 1.29 4.08
C PRO A 141 -2.37 2.59 3.72
N ARG A 142 -2.27 3.61 4.55
CA ARG A 142 -2.96 4.90 4.36
C ARG A 142 -2.16 5.82 3.41
N TRP A 143 -2.08 5.40 2.16
CA TRP A 143 -1.34 6.08 1.08
C TRP A 143 -1.75 7.54 0.89
N GLY A 144 -3.03 7.87 1.07
CA GLY A 144 -3.58 9.21 0.89
C GLY A 144 -3.00 10.27 1.84
N LEU A 145 -2.20 9.88 2.84
CA LEU A 145 -1.49 10.81 3.71
C LEU A 145 -0.13 11.24 3.17
N VAL A 146 0.30 10.71 2.04
CA VAL A 146 1.48 11.14 1.29
C VAL A 146 1.07 11.43 -0.13
N THR A 147 1.45 12.57 -0.67
CA THR A 147 1.24 12.91 -2.08
C THR A 147 2.52 12.76 -2.87
N PRO A 148 2.48 12.42 -4.18
CA PRO A 148 3.69 12.24 -4.98
C PRO A 148 4.63 13.45 -4.96
N GLU A 149 4.06 14.67 -4.87
CA GLU A 149 4.79 15.94 -4.93
C GLU A 149 5.63 16.22 -3.69
N GLU A 150 5.25 15.67 -2.55
CA GLU A 150 5.99 15.86 -1.30
C GLU A 150 7.09 14.84 -1.08
N ILE A 151 7.14 13.77 -1.88
CA ILE A 151 8.16 12.73 -1.74
C ILE A 151 9.53 13.29 -2.13
N ASP A 152 10.51 13.16 -1.21
CA ASP A 152 11.92 13.40 -1.48
C ASP A 152 12.61 12.12 -1.95
N ARG A 153 12.32 11.01 -1.26
CA ARG A 153 12.73 9.65 -1.66
C ARG A 153 11.83 8.60 -1.01
N VAL A 154 11.91 7.38 -1.53
CA VAL A 154 11.32 6.19 -0.92
C VAL A 154 12.42 5.16 -0.72
N ASP A 155 12.55 4.68 0.50
CA ASP A 155 13.50 3.64 0.90
C ASP A 155 12.75 2.34 1.22
N VAL A 156 13.26 1.21 0.73
CA VAL A 156 12.69 -0.12 0.95
C VAL A 156 13.75 -1.07 1.48
N MET A 157 13.43 -1.75 2.58
CA MET A 157 14.21 -2.88 3.12
C MET A 157 13.38 -4.15 3.00
N TYR A 158 13.96 -5.21 2.46
CA TYR A 158 13.30 -6.50 2.32
C TYR A 158 13.64 -7.43 3.49
N GLY A 159 12.64 -8.18 3.95
CA GLY A 159 12.78 -9.16 5.00
C GLY A 159 12.90 -8.59 6.44
N PRO A 160 12.79 -9.46 7.46
CA PRO A 160 12.71 -9.06 8.86
C PRO A 160 14.08 -8.97 9.54
N PHE A 161 15.07 -8.30 8.95
CA PHE A 161 16.46 -8.37 9.40
C PHE A 161 16.88 -7.28 10.38
N SER A 162 16.02 -6.29 10.67
CA SER A 162 16.26 -5.29 11.70
C SER A 162 15.42 -5.55 12.95
N ALA A 163 16.04 -5.46 14.12
CA ALA A 163 15.34 -5.54 15.40
C ALA A 163 14.50 -4.28 15.71
N ALA A 164 14.76 -3.16 15.05
CA ALA A 164 14.03 -1.91 15.23
C ALA A 164 12.58 -1.95 14.71
N TYR A 165 12.22 -2.93 13.86
CA TYR A 165 10.88 -3.02 13.28
C TYR A 165 10.07 -4.18 13.86
N PRO A 166 8.73 -4.02 14.01
CA PRO A 166 7.85 -5.04 14.59
C PRO A 166 7.73 -6.27 13.69
N GLY A 167 7.21 -7.37 14.23
CA GLY A 167 7.02 -8.63 13.53
C GLY A 167 6.12 -8.53 12.29
N ASN A 168 5.24 -7.54 12.22
CA ASN A 168 4.41 -7.25 11.04
C ASN A 168 5.22 -6.70 9.82
N SER A 169 6.55 -6.59 9.91
CA SER A 169 7.45 -6.17 8.82
C SER A 169 8.14 -7.35 8.10
N VAL A 170 7.57 -8.54 8.14
CA VAL A 170 8.15 -9.76 7.51
C VAL A 170 8.44 -9.57 6.03
N GLY A 171 7.53 -8.97 5.28
CA GLY A 171 7.61 -8.84 3.83
C GLY A 171 8.55 -7.73 3.38
N ALA A 172 8.32 -6.52 3.89
CA ALA A 172 9.12 -5.33 3.60
C ALA A 172 8.87 -4.22 4.62
N VAL A 173 9.85 -3.33 4.76
CA VAL A 173 9.70 -2.00 5.36
C VAL A 173 9.85 -0.97 4.25
N VAL A 174 8.86 -0.11 4.09
CA VAL A 174 8.85 1.00 3.13
C VAL A 174 8.79 2.30 3.91
N ASP A 175 9.71 3.22 3.67
CA ASP A 175 9.71 4.54 4.30
C ASP A 175 9.71 5.65 3.26
N TYR A 176 8.66 6.46 3.27
CA TYR A 176 8.54 7.69 2.51
C TYR A 176 9.18 8.81 3.30
N VAL A 177 10.27 9.34 2.78
CA VAL A 177 10.86 10.57 3.29
C VAL A 177 10.26 11.73 2.52
N THR A 178 9.53 12.60 3.23
CA THR A 178 8.91 13.76 2.61
C THR A 178 9.77 14.99 2.78
N ARG A 179 9.59 15.98 1.90
CA ARG A 179 10.40 17.21 1.84
C ARG A 179 10.42 17.97 3.15
N MET A 180 11.57 18.54 3.46
CA MET A 180 11.76 19.58 4.47
C MET A 180 12.76 20.61 3.91
N PRO A 181 12.31 21.79 3.49
CA PRO A 181 13.13 22.77 2.80
C PRO A 181 14.28 23.30 3.65
N LYS A 182 15.37 23.69 3.00
CA LYS A 182 16.52 24.40 3.60
C LYS A 182 16.52 25.90 3.27
N LYS A 183 15.69 26.33 2.35
CA LYS A 183 15.47 27.70 1.90
C LYS A 183 14.00 27.84 1.48
N LEU A 184 13.56 29.02 1.12
CA LEU A 184 12.22 29.22 0.56
C LEU A 184 12.07 28.38 -0.72
N GLU A 185 11.05 27.51 -0.73
CA GLU A 185 10.66 26.68 -1.86
C GLU A 185 9.13 26.71 -2.00
N ALA A 186 8.68 26.82 -3.24
CA ALA A 186 7.26 26.73 -3.58
C ALA A 186 7.09 25.82 -4.78
N HIS A 187 6.07 24.97 -4.76
CA HIS A 187 5.79 24.03 -5.86
C HIS A 187 4.29 24.03 -6.13
N VAL A 188 3.94 24.06 -7.42
CA VAL A 188 2.55 23.89 -7.88
C VAL A 188 2.54 22.85 -8.97
N LYS A 189 1.59 21.92 -8.93
CA LYS A 189 1.40 20.92 -9.98
C LYS A 189 -0.07 20.81 -10.33
N VAL A 190 -0.37 20.70 -11.62
CA VAL A 190 -1.68 20.33 -12.15
C VAL A 190 -1.49 19.12 -13.05
N GLY A 191 -2.32 18.10 -12.84
CA GLY A 191 -2.31 16.86 -13.60
C GLY A 191 -3.68 16.51 -14.16
N TYR A 192 -3.70 15.84 -15.30
CA TYR A 192 -4.89 15.31 -15.94
C TYR A 192 -4.65 13.88 -16.41
N VAL A 193 -5.64 13.02 -16.22
CA VAL A 193 -5.61 11.64 -16.70
C VAL A 193 -6.88 11.33 -17.48
N SER A 194 -6.72 10.67 -18.62
CA SER A 194 -7.81 10.14 -19.46
C SER A 194 -7.62 8.64 -19.63
N GLN A 195 -8.65 7.87 -19.28
CA GLN A 195 -8.61 6.42 -19.21
C GLN A 195 -9.77 5.80 -19.99
N PRO A 196 -9.61 5.56 -21.30
CA PRO A 196 -10.55 4.74 -22.07
C PRO A 196 -10.67 3.36 -21.46
N PHE A 197 -11.88 2.86 -21.37
CA PHE A 197 -12.19 1.56 -20.78
C PHE A 197 -13.23 0.82 -21.62
N ASP A 198 -12.91 -0.41 -21.96
CA ASP A 198 -13.77 -1.29 -22.76
C ASP A 198 -13.76 -2.69 -22.18
N LEU A 199 -14.84 -3.10 -21.50
CA LEU A 199 -14.98 -4.41 -20.90
C LEU A 199 -16.46 -4.78 -20.77
N TYR A 200 -16.83 -5.96 -21.28
CA TYR A 200 -18.22 -6.42 -21.41
C TYR A 200 -19.07 -5.38 -22.15
N SER A 201 -20.19 -4.97 -21.59
CA SER A 201 -21.05 -3.92 -22.18
C SER A 201 -20.75 -2.51 -21.64
N THR A 202 -19.57 -2.30 -21.04
CA THR A 202 -19.10 -0.97 -20.61
C THR A 202 -18.10 -0.42 -21.60
N HIS A 203 -18.46 0.69 -22.28
CA HIS A 203 -17.61 1.45 -23.19
C HIS A 203 -17.62 2.91 -22.74
N SER A 204 -16.56 3.38 -22.10
CA SER A 204 -16.51 4.73 -21.49
C SER A 204 -15.09 5.27 -21.41
N THR A 205 -14.97 6.55 -21.10
CA THR A 205 -13.68 7.18 -20.77
C THR A 205 -13.78 7.82 -19.40
N TYR A 206 -12.98 7.34 -18.46
CA TYR A 206 -12.87 7.86 -17.10
C TYR A 206 -11.77 8.90 -17.02
N ARG A 207 -11.95 9.93 -16.20
CA ARG A 207 -11.05 11.07 -16.12
C ARG A 207 -10.67 11.36 -14.69
N ALA A 208 -9.48 11.94 -14.50
CA ALA A 208 -9.06 12.45 -13.21
C ALA A 208 -8.31 13.78 -13.38
N TRP A 209 -8.51 14.65 -12.40
CA TRP A 209 -7.78 15.90 -12.23
C TRP A 209 -7.08 15.90 -10.89
N GLN A 210 -5.86 16.40 -10.88
CA GLN A 210 -5.09 16.58 -9.66
C GLN A 210 -4.49 17.96 -9.64
N SER A 211 -4.54 18.60 -8.46
CA SER A 211 -3.85 19.86 -8.22
C SER A 211 -3.15 19.80 -6.86
N SER A 212 -1.92 20.26 -6.80
CA SER A 212 -1.17 20.36 -5.56
C SER A 212 -0.44 21.70 -5.48
N ALA A 213 -0.30 22.20 -4.27
CA ALA A 213 0.52 23.34 -3.98
C ALA A 213 1.25 23.11 -2.66
N SER A 214 2.52 23.45 -2.63
CA SER A 214 3.32 23.36 -1.42
C SER A 214 4.25 24.55 -1.29
N LEU A 215 4.53 24.91 -0.03
CA LEU A 215 5.35 26.03 0.35
C LEU A 215 6.13 25.68 1.62
N GLY A 216 7.38 26.06 1.68
CA GLY A 216 8.16 25.87 2.90
C GLY A 216 9.44 26.67 2.90
N SER A 217 10.01 26.83 4.08
CA SER A 217 11.27 27.55 4.28
C SER A 217 11.99 27.08 5.53
N ARG A 218 13.21 27.57 5.67
CA ARG A 218 13.98 27.52 6.90
C ARG A 218 14.54 28.89 7.22
N GLU A 219 14.27 29.35 8.42
CA GLU A 219 14.78 30.64 8.96
C GLU A 219 15.28 30.44 10.39
N GLY A 220 16.54 30.73 10.62
CA GLY A 220 17.20 30.45 11.89
C GLY A 220 17.13 28.98 12.25
N GLY A 221 16.59 28.65 13.43
CA GLY A 221 16.33 27.26 13.88
C GLY A 221 15.05 26.67 13.39
N TRP A 222 14.13 27.43 12.82
CA TRP A 222 12.82 26.96 12.36
C TRP A 222 12.87 26.45 10.93
N SER A 223 12.22 25.31 10.69
CA SER A 223 11.90 24.80 9.37
C SER A 223 10.42 24.47 9.33
N TRP A 224 9.76 24.77 8.21
CA TRP A 224 8.35 24.50 8.05
C TRP A 224 8.02 24.09 6.60
N TRP A 225 6.96 23.31 6.45
CA TRP A 225 6.43 22.85 5.17
C TRP A 225 4.91 22.75 5.24
N LEU A 226 4.26 23.30 4.23
CA LEU A 226 2.82 23.19 4.01
C LEU A 226 2.60 22.52 2.65
N ASN A 227 1.76 21.50 2.59
CA ASN A 227 1.34 20.86 1.34
C ASN A 227 -0.18 20.71 1.33
N VAL A 228 -0.81 21.09 0.23
CA VAL A 228 -2.22 20.86 -0.07
C VAL A 228 -2.35 20.15 -1.41
N ASN A 229 -3.26 19.17 -1.48
CA ASN A 229 -3.51 18.43 -2.69
C ASN A 229 -5.01 18.15 -2.81
N ARG A 230 -5.53 18.22 -4.03
CA ARG A 230 -6.86 17.77 -4.37
C ARG A 230 -6.80 16.82 -5.56
N THR A 231 -7.49 15.69 -5.44
CA THR A 231 -7.71 14.72 -6.50
C THR A 231 -9.20 14.56 -6.73
N ASP A 232 -9.66 14.73 -7.95
CA ASP A 232 -11.01 14.42 -8.42
C ASP A 232 -10.89 13.35 -9.50
N SER A 233 -11.47 12.17 -9.26
CA SER A 233 -11.27 11.00 -10.12
C SER A 233 -12.55 10.23 -10.38
N GLN A 234 -12.70 9.74 -11.60
CA GLN A 234 -13.66 8.75 -12.00
C GLN A 234 -12.94 7.42 -12.19
N GLY A 235 -13.24 6.42 -11.36
CA GLY A 235 -12.71 5.06 -11.53
C GLY A 235 -13.56 4.25 -12.51
N GLN A 236 -12.96 3.26 -13.16
CA GLN A 236 -13.69 2.26 -13.93
C GLN A 236 -14.50 1.34 -12.99
N PRO A 237 -15.51 0.61 -13.49
CA PRO A 237 -16.24 -0.38 -12.69
C PRO A 237 -15.31 -1.40 -12.02
N GLN A 238 -15.53 -1.68 -10.75
CA GLN A 238 -14.72 -2.59 -9.95
C GLN A 238 -15.35 -3.97 -9.83
N THR A 239 -16.68 -4.04 -9.81
CA THR A 239 -17.43 -5.28 -9.61
C THR A 239 -18.41 -5.49 -10.77
N PHE A 240 -18.85 -6.74 -10.93
CA PHE A 240 -19.83 -7.09 -11.94
C PHE A 240 -20.87 -8.04 -11.34
N ALA A 241 -22.15 -7.77 -11.61
CA ALA A 241 -23.22 -8.68 -11.31
C ALA A 241 -23.21 -9.85 -12.30
N THR A 242 -23.36 -11.07 -11.80
CA THR A 242 -23.22 -12.29 -12.61
C THR A 242 -24.29 -13.33 -12.31
N ARG A 243 -24.54 -14.23 -13.27
CA ARG A 243 -25.36 -15.42 -13.10
C ARG A 243 -24.68 -16.61 -13.77
N LEU A 244 -24.45 -17.72 -13.03
CA LEU A 244 -23.96 -18.96 -13.64
C LEU A 244 -24.99 -19.53 -14.62
N LEU A 245 -24.55 -20.01 -15.78
CA LEU A 245 -25.47 -20.65 -16.74
C LEU A 245 -26.15 -21.89 -16.16
N SER A 246 -25.48 -22.58 -15.25
CA SER A 246 -26.01 -23.76 -14.54
C SER A 246 -27.10 -23.41 -13.52
N SER A 247 -27.17 -22.14 -13.04
CA SER A 247 -28.22 -21.73 -12.10
C SER A 247 -29.54 -21.33 -12.76
N GLY A 248 -29.60 -21.30 -14.09
CA GLY A 248 -30.81 -20.95 -14.83
C GLY A 248 -31.77 -22.15 -14.93
N ALA A 249 -33.01 -21.95 -14.49
CA ALA A 249 -34.08 -22.95 -14.66
C ALA A 249 -34.66 -22.94 -16.07
N ALA A 250 -34.87 -24.11 -16.62
CA ALA A 250 -35.45 -24.29 -17.95
C ALA A 250 -36.97 -24.00 -17.94
N ASN A 251 -37.37 -22.75 -17.78
CA ASN A 251 -38.74 -22.29 -17.85
C ASN A 251 -38.79 -20.84 -18.38
N ASN A 252 -39.96 -20.35 -18.72
CA ASN A 252 -40.15 -19.01 -19.29
C ASN A 252 -40.52 -17.94 -18.24
N ASN A 253 -40.23 -18.18 -16.94
CA ASN A 253 -40.55 -17.22 -15.90
C ASN A 253 -39.58 -16.05 -15.93
N GLY A 254 -40.03 -14.88 -15.48
CA GLY A 254 -39.26 -13.65 -15.40
C GLY A 254 -39.33 -12.78 -16.65
N THR A 255 -38.88 -11.56 -16.52
CA THR A 255 -38.81 -10.61 -17.63
C THR A 255 -37.77 -11.06 -18.65
N VAL A 256 -38.18 -11.23 -19.90
CA VAL A 256 -37.24 -11.52 -20.99
C VAL A 256 -36.33 -10.33 -21.23
N VAL A 257 -35.03 -10.56 -21.20
CA VAL A 257 -34.02 -9.52 -21.30
C VAL A 257 -32.92 -9.85 -22.30
N THR A 258 -32.31 -8.80 -22.85
CA THR A 258 -31.10 -8.85 -23.69
C THR A 258 -29.97 -8.07 -23.00
N GLY A 259 -28.74 -8.08 -23.55
CA GLY A 259 -27.60 -7.28 -23.09
C GLY A 259 -26.69 -7.98 -22.09
N ALA A 260 -26.98 -9.21 -21.65
CA ALA A 260 -26.06 -9.99 -20.85
C ALA A 260 -24.83 -10.39 -21.70
N ALA A 261 -23.63 -10.19 -21.16
CA ALA A 261 -22.37 -10.63 -21.78
C ALA A 261 -22.01 -12.03 -21.30
N LEU A 262 -21.72 -12.95 -22.24
CA LEU A 262 -21.24 -14.28 -21.90
C LEU A 262 -19.74 -14.27 -21.62
N ASP A 263 -19.32 -14.89 -20.52
CA ASP A 263 -17.92 -15.08 -20.13
C ASP A 263 -17.80 -16.37 -19.29
N ALA A 264 -16.60 -16.69 -18.80
CA ALA A 264 -16.37 -17.76 -17.85
C ALA A 264 -15.80 -17.18 -16.54
N ASN A 265 -16.26 -17.70 -15.39
CA ASN A 265 -15.76 -17.26 -14.08
C ASN A 265 -14.32 -17.73 -13.81
N ASN A 266 -13.78 -17.38 -12.64
CA ASN A 266 -12.43 -17.78 -12.25
C ASN A 266 -12.21 -19.30 -12.11
N ALA A 267 -13.27 -20.09 -11.90
CA ALA A 267 -13.25 -21.56 -11.94
C ALA A 267 -13.49 -22.13 -13.37
N ASN A 268 -13.50 -21.27 -14.39
CA ASN A 268 -13.77 -21.58 -15.79
C ASN A 268 -15.18 -22.13 -16.06
N GLN A 269 -16.15 -21.78 -15.22
CA GLN A 269 -17.55 -22.12 -15.42
C GLN A 269 -18.25 -21.00 -16.21
N PRO A 270 -19.07 -21.28 -17.21
CA PRO A 270 -19.74 -20.26 -18.00
C PRO A 270 -20.77 -19.50 -17.17
N TRP A 271 -20.76 -18.17 -17.30
CA TRP A 271 -21.69 -17.28 -16.65
C TRP A 271 -22.09 -16.10 -17.55
N TYR A 272 -23.19 -15.48 -17.22
CA TYR A 272 -23.55 -14.18 -17.74
C TYR A 272 -23.06 -13.06 -16.83
N VAL A 273 -22.44 -12.04 -17.40
CA VAL A 273 -22.19 -10.74 -16.77
C VAL A 273 -23.35 -9.84 -17.13
N ILE A 274 -24.14 -9.44 -16.14
CA ILE A 274 -25.43 -8.78 -16.31
C ILE A 274 -25.43 -7.30 -15.94
N GLY A 275 -24.31 -6.80 -15.43
CA GLY A 275 -24.13 -5.38 -15.12
C GLY A 275 -22.80 -5.09 -14.47
N SER A 276 -22.41 -3.81 -14.47
CA SER A 276 -21.24 -3.29 -13.78
C SER A 276 -21.63 -2.63 -12.46
N GLY A 277 -20.73 -2.68 -11.48
CA GLY A 277 -20.96 -2.11 -10.17
C GLY A 277 -19.72 -1.45 -9.57
N THR A 278 -19.95 -0.69 -8.51
CA THR A 278 -18.89 -0.03 -7.74
C THR A 278 -17.97 0.83 -8.63
N GLN A 279 -18.54 1.58 -9.56
CA GLN A 279 -17.84 2.61 -10.30
C GLN A 279 -17.79 3.85 -9.40
N TYR A 280 -16.59 4.19 -8.92
CA TYR A 280 -16.40 5.30 -7.98
C TYR A 280 -16.15 6.63 -8.69
N ASN A 281 -16.91 7.67 -8.28
CA ASN A 281 -16.53 9.07 -8.46
C ASN A 281 -15.99 9.54 -7.10
N THR A 282 -14.72 9.96 -7.04
CA THR A 282 -14.00 10.18 -5.79
C THR A 282 -13.37 11.56 -5.79
N THR A 283 -13.62 12.34 -4.75
CA THR A 283 -12.89 13.57 -4.46
C THR A 283 -12.11 13.38 -3.16
N GLN A 284 -10.80 13.62 -3.22
CA GLN A 284 -9.91 13.57 -2.06
C GLN A 284 -9.20 14.89 -1.86
N ASP A 285 -9.19 15.37 -0.63
CA ASP A 285 -8.41 16.53 -0.19
C ASP A 285 -7.36 16.07 0.83
N HIS A 286 -6.17 16.60 0.68
CA HIS A 286 -5.05 16.35 1.58
C HIS A 286 -4.43 17.65 2.05
N LEU A 287 -4.16 17.74 3.35
CA LEU A 287 -3.39 18.81 3.97
C LEU A 287 -2.29 18.21 4.82
N LYS A 288 -1.05 18.66 4.64
CA LYS A 288 0.06 18.34 5.54
C LYS A 288 0.76 19.59 5.99
N VAL A 289 1.03 19.67 7.29
CA VAL A 289 1.87 20.69 7.92
C VAL A 289 3.02 19.99 8.62
N LYS A 290 4.23 20.43 8.34
CA LYS A 290 5.44 19.98 9.05
C LYS A 290 6.11 21.20 9.69
N LEU A 291 6.46 21.09 10.96
CA LEU A 291 7.21 22.08 11.71
C LEU A 291 8.42 21.39 12.33
N ALA A 292 9.56 22.03 12.30
CA ALA A 292 10.72 21.56 13.03
C ALA A 292 11.52 22.75 13.58
N TYR A 293 12.09 22.55 14.76
CA TYR A 293 12.91 23.53 15.44
C TYR A 293 14.22 22.90 15.91
N ASP A 294 15.32 23.46 15.45
CA ASP A 294 16.65 23.09 15.92
C ASP A 294 16.92 23.86 17.23
N ILE A 295 16.70 23.17 18.38
CA ILE A 295 16.89 23.72 19.72
C ILE A 295 18.37 24.11 19.91
N ASN A 296 19.25 23.28 19.36
CA ASN A 296 20.67 23.53 19.20
C ASN A 296 21.22 22.73 18.03
N THR A 297 22.52 22.70 17.81
CA THR A 297 23.16 21.99 16.67
C THR A 297 22.97 20.48 16.68
N ALA A 298 22.60 19.92 17.83
CA ALA A 298 22.45 18.46 18.01
C ALA A 298 21.03 18.03 18.34
N LEU A 299 20.17 18.92 18.83
CA LEU A 299 18.82 18.58 19.31
C LEU A 299 17.75 19.26 18.44
N ARG A 300 16.87 18.45 17.86
CA ARG A 300 15.78 18.89 16.98
C ARG A 300 14.45 18.35 17.46
N ALA A 301 13.47 19.24 17.58
CA ALA A 301 12.06 18.90 17.73
C ALA A 301 11.35 18.97 16.37
N SER A 302 10.42 18.07 16.12
CA SER A 302 9.59 18.11 14.91
C SER A 302 8.15 17.69 15.20
N TYR A 303 7.23 18.27 14.43
CA TYR A 303 5.81 17.96 14.47
C TYR A 303 5.25 17.85 13.05
N VAL A 304 4.39 16.88 12.83
CA VAL A 304 3.68 16.65 11.57
C VAL A 304 2.19 16.54 11.84
N LEU A 305 1.41 17.28 11.10
CA LEU A 305 -0.05 17.14 11.00
C LEU A 305 -0.39 16.72 9.57
N GLY A 306 -1.13 15.62 9.41
CA GLY A 306 -1.73 15.20 8.15
C GLY A 306 -3.24 15.10 8.29
N LEU A 307 -3.97 15.69 7.36
CA LEU A 307 -5.43 15.54 7.24
C LEU A 307 -5.73 14.99 5.85
N TRP A 308 -6.58 13.98 5.80
CA TRP A 308 -7.06 13.39 4.56
C TRP A 308 -8.57 13.27 4.61
N GLN A 309 -9.23 13.85 3.62
CA GLN A 309 -10.68 13.77 3.43
C GLN A 309 -10.97 13.00 2.15
N ASN A 310 -12.01 12.16 2.17
CA ASN A 310 -12.51 11.47 1.00
C ASN A 310 -14.03 11.54 0.92
N GLU A 311 -14.54 11.93 -0.21
CA GLU A 311 -15.95 11.77 -0.58
C GLU A 311 -16.03 10.92 -1.84
N SER A 312 -16.75 9.79 -1.76
CA SER A 312 -16.88 8.87 -2.89
C SER A 312 -18.33 8.47 -3.12
N GLU A 313 -18.72 8.43 -4.39
CA GLU A 313 -19.98 7.90 -4.86
C GLU A 313 -19.74 6.67 -5.71
N GLY A 314 -20.20 5.52 -5.26
CA GLY A 314 -20.18 4.27 -6.02
C GLY A 314 -21.51 4.02 -6.71
N ASN A 315 -21.47 3.83 -8.02
CA ASN A 315 -22.65 3.59 -8.84
C ASN A 315 -22.57 2.26 -9.58
N SER A 316 -23.73 1.74 -9.97
CA SER A 316 -23.85 0.48 -10.72
C SER A 316 -24.78 0.65 -11.92
N VAL A 317 -24.54 -0.11 -12.98
CA VAL A 317 -25.31 -0.05 -14.23
C VAL A 317 -25.71 -1.45 -14.64
N SER A 318 -27.03 -1.68 -14.82
CA SER A 318 -27.54 -2.92 -15.43
C SER A 318 -27.26 -2.91 -16.93
N TYR A 319 -26.73 -4.02 -17.46
CA TYR A 319 -26.62 -4.24 -18.90
C TYR A 319 -27.95 -4.75 -19.50
N LEU A 320 -28.81 -5.32 -18.64
CA LEU A 320 -30.05 -5.95 -19.07
C LEU A 320 -31.07 -4.93 -19.56
N ARG A 321 -31.70 -5.24 -20.70
CA ARG A 321 -32.73 -4.43 -21.33
C ARG A 321 -33.96 -5.29 -21.57
N ASN A 322 -35.16 -4.77 -21.24
CA ASN A 322 -36.44 -5.37 -21.60
C ASN A 322 -36.76 -5.12 -23.10
N ALA A 323 -37.89 -5.61 -23.56
CA ALA A 323 -38.34 -5.47 -24.96
C ALA A 323 -38.51 -3.97 -25.36
N ALA A 324 -38.78 -3.06 -24.44
CA ALA A 324 -38.85 -1.64 -24.66
C ALA A 324 -37.47 -0.92 -24.59
N GLY A 325 -36.37 -1.64 -24.44
CA GLY A 325 -35.00 -1.08 -24.31
C GLY A 325 -34.71 -0.46 -22.96
N GLN A 326 -35.58 -0.57 -21.96
CA GLN A 326 -35.38 -0.01 -20.63
C GLN A 326 -34.48 -0.90 -19.76
N PRO A 327 -33.65 -0.32 -18.87
CA PRO A 327 -32.81 -1.09 -17.97
C PRO A 327 -33.65 -1.89 -16.97
N VAL A 328 -33.30 -3.17 -16.76
CA VAL A 328 -33.93 -4.05 -15.78
C VAL A 328 -32.99 -4.20 -14.58
N THR A 329 -33.45 -3.80 -13.39
CA THR A 329 -32.67 -3.75 -12.15
C THR A 329 -33.31 -4.51 -10.99
N SER A 330 -34.51 -5.09 -11.20
CA SER A 330 -35.27 -5.81 -10.16
C SER A 330 -36.11 -6.92 -10.77
N GLY A 331 -36.52 -7.88 -9.94
CA GLY A 331 -37.38 -8.99 -10.32
C GLY A 331 -36.66 -10.13 -11.01
N ALA A 332 -37.36 -11.25 -11.23
CA ALA A 332 -36.84 -12.40 -11.95
C ALA A 332 -36.61 -12.07 -13.43
N VAL A 333 -35.55 -12.57 -14.02
CA VAL A 333 -35.18 -12.32 -15.42
C VAL A 333 -35.06 -13.63 -16.19
N ASN A 334 -35.40 -13.58 -17.48
CA ASN A 334 -35.17 -14.66 -18.43
C ASN A 334 -34.07 -14.26 -19.43
N ILE A 335 -32.94 -14.96 -19.38
CA ILE A 335 -31.80 -14.75 -20.27
C ILE A 335 -31.64 -15.99 -21.14
N GLY A 336 -31.78 -15.86 -22.45
CA GLY A 336 -31.60 -16.97 -23.39
C GLY A 336 -32.53 -18.15 -23.14
N GLY A 337 -33.80 -17.91 -22.75
CA GLY A 337 -34.78 -18.96 -22.49
C GLY A 337 -34.67 -19.66 -21.14
N LYS A 338 -33.81 -19.15 -20.22
CA LYS A 338 -33.67 -19.68 -18.87
C LYS A 338 -34.03 -18.57 -17.86
N SER A 339 -34.77 -18.96 -16.84
CA SER A 339 -35.15 -18.11 -15.73
C SER A 339 -34.07 -18.08 -14.64
N TYR A 340 -33.73 -16.92 -14.15
CA TYR A 340 -32.76 -16.68 -13.08
C TYR A 340 -33.41 -16.01 -11.86
N SER A 341 -32.77 -16.17 -10.70
CA SER A 341 -33.22 -15.53 -9.46
C SER A 341 -33.40 -14.03 -9.62
N ALA A 342 -34.35 -13.47 -8.84
CA ALA A 342 -34.67 -12.06 -8.86
C ALA A 342 -33.43 -11.19 -8.65
N LEU A 343 -33.34 -10.13 -9.45
CA LEU A 343 -32.38 -9.06 -9.27
C LEU A 343 -32.69 -8.28 -8.00
N THR A 344 -31.69 -7.94 -7.24
CA THR A 344 -31.78 -7.23 -5.97
C THR A 344 -30.89 -6.00 -5.95
N GLY A 345 -31.01 -5.16 -4.93
CA GLY A 345 -30.11 -4.04 -4.70
C GLY A 345 -28.63 -4.44 -4.49
N SER A 346 -28.38 -5.69 -4.13
CA SER A 346 -27.03 -6.22 -4.01
C SER A 346 -26.36 -6.53 -5.36
N ASP A 347 -27.15 -6.76 -6.42
CA ASP A 347 -26.62 -6.89 -7.78
C ASP A 347 -26.15 -5.54 -8.33
N PHE A 348 -26.81 -4.46 -7.92
CA PHE A 348 -26.53 -3.09 -8.37
C PHE A 348 -26.37 -2.14 -7.19
N PRO A 349 -25.29 -2.31 -6.39
CA PRO A 349 -25.08 -1.50 -5.20
C PRO A 349 -24.86 -0.02 -5.54
N VAL A 350 -25.41 0.84 -4.71
CA VAL A 350 -25.18 2.29 -4.71
C VAL A 350 -24.58 2.65 -3.37
N THR A 351 -23.39 3.24 -3.38
CA THR A 351 -22.65 3.57 -2.16
C THR A 351 -22.34 5.07 -2.07
N ARG A 352 -22.24 5.57 -0.85
CA ARG A 352 -21.80 6.94 -0.54
C ARG A 352 -20.86 6.87 0.64
N GLU A 353 -19.68 7.45 0.49
CA GLU A 353 -18.65 7.42 1.52
C GLU A 353 -18.19 8.84 1.86
N LYS A 354 -18.08 9.12 3.16
CA LYS A 354 -17.55 10.39 3.67
C LYS A 354 -16.58 10.09 4.80
N LEU A 355 -15.30 10.32 4.54
CA LEU A 355 -14.21 9.97 5.43
C LEU A 355 -13.40 11.22 5.75
N LEU A 356 -12.93 11.33 6.98
CA LEU A 356 -11.96 12.32 7.45
C LEU A 356 -11.03 11.63 8.43
N HIS A 357 -9.77 11.53 8.07
CA HIS A 357 -8.74 10.94 8.93
C HIS A 357 -7.69 11.98 9.27
N ALA A 358 -7.17 11.90 10.48
CA ALA A 358 -6.13 12.77 11.00
C ALA A 358 -4.90 11.97 11.44
N MET A 359 -3.73 12.49 11.16
CA MET A 359 -2.44 11.94 11.58
C MET A 359 -1.65 13.02 12.30
N HIS A 360 -1.12 12.69 13.47
CA HIS A 360 -0.19 13.52 14.22
C HIS A 360 1.10 12.75 14.43
N GLY A 361 2.22 13.42 14.29
CA GLY A 361 3.54 12.88 14.61
C GLY A 361 4.37 13.91 15.35
N PHE A 362 5.01 13.49 16.41
CA PHE A 362 5.98 14.29 17.17
C PHE A 362 7.29 13.52 17.28
N SER A 363 8.42 14.21 17.15
CA SER A 363 9.74 13.65 17.41
C SER A 363 10.63 14.67 18.08
N LEU A 364 11.36 14.23 19.09
CA LEU A 364 12.47 14.95 19.70
C LEU A 364 13.71 14.08 19.58
N LYS A 365 14.68 14.53 18.80
CA LYS A 365 15.84 13.74 18.40
C LYS A 365 17.14 14.47 18.67
N GLN A 366 18.05 13.80 19.38
CA GLN A 366 19.44 14.18 19.51
C GLN A 366 20.29 13.46 18.46
N ASN A 367 21.20 14.17 17.82
CA ASN A 367 22.12 13.65 16.82
C ASN A 367 23.49 14.34 16.94
N THR A 368 24.22 14.00 17.97
CA THR A 368 25.58 14.50 18.22
C THR A 368 26.61 13.75 17.40
N ARG A 369 26.29 12.50 16.97
CA ARG A 369 27.23 11.50 16.45
C ARG A 369 28.35 11.16 17.45
N GLY A 370 28.16 11.51 18.71
CA GLY A 370 29.04 11.17 19.83
C GLY A 370 28.74 9.77 20.40
N THR A 371 29.12 9.56 21.66
CA THR A 371 28.95 8.28 22.35
C THR A 371 27.50 7.85 22.47
N PHE A 372 26.57 8.80 22.66
CA PHE A 372 25.18 8.49 22.86
C PHE A 372 24.26 9.49 22.14
N ASP A 373 23.34 8.94 21.36
CA ASP A 373 22.23 9.69 20.75
C ASP A 373 20.90 9.04 21.12
N TRP A 374 19.82 9.82 21.14
CA TRP A 374 18.49 9.32 21.48
C TRP A 374 17.39 10.01 20.66
N GLU A 375 16.25 9.34 20.58
CA GLU A 375 15.03 9.85 19.94
C GLU A 375 13.80 9.42 20.74
N VAL A 376 12.90 10.37 20.99
CA VAL A 376 11.53 10.12 21.46
C VAL A 376 10.60 10.47 20.30
N ALA A 377 9.81 9.52 19.84
CA ALA A 377 8.83 9.72 18.77
C ALA A 377 7.46 9.20 19.20
N ALA A 378 6.42 9.96 18.92
CA ALA A 378 5.04 9.57 19.16
C ALA A 378 4.18 9.90 17.95
N SER A 379 3.22 9.03 17.63
CA SER A 379 2.27 9.29 16.56
C SER A 379 0.86 8.79 16.90
N LEU A 380 -0.12 9.45 16.30
CA LEU A 380 -1.54 9.14 16.40
C LEU A 380 -2.13 9.15 15.00
N TYR A 381 -2.92 8.15 14.67
CA TYR A 381 -3.79 8.11 13.52
C TYR A 381 -5.23 7.88 13.97
N ASP A 382 -6.17 8.71 13.55
CA ASP A 382 -7.55 8.65 13.99
C ASP A 382 -8.54 8.78 12.83
N TYR A 383 -9.60 7.95 12.83
CA TYR A 383 -10.76 8.05 11.98
C TYR A 383 -11.74 9.03 12.62
N VAL A 384 -11.54 10.32 12.36
CA VAL A 384 -12.42 11.40 12.87
C VAL A 384 -13.83 11.22 12.34
N ARG A 385 -13.94 10.76 11.08
CA ARG A 385 -15.17 10.35 10.42
C ARG A 385 -14.88 9.22 9.46
N ASP A 386 -15.69 8.17 9.47
CA ASP A 386 -15.62 7.07 8.49
C ASP A 386 -17.03 6.51 8.27
N ASP A 387 -17.83 7.25 7.47
CA ASP A 387 -19.22 6.92 7.14
C ASP A 387 -19.27 6.26 5.76
N LYS A 388 -19.79 5.03 5.69
CA LYS A 388 -20.02 4.30 4.44
C LYS A 388 -21.48 3.87 4.39
N ARG A 389 -22.19 4.30 3.36
CA ARG A 389 -23.62 4.07 3.15
C ARG A 389 -23.84 3.22 1.93
N GLN A 390 -24.77 2.28 1.99
CA GLN A 390 -25.13 1.42 0.88
C GLN A 390 -26.63 1.09 0.93
N ASN A 391 -27.27 0.98 -0.26
CA ASN A 391 -28.65 0.55 -0.37
C ASN A 391 -28.83 -0.90 0.13
N ALA A 392 -29.99 -1.20 0.69
CA ALA A 392 -30.39 -2.56 1.07
C ALA A 392 -30.62 -3.44 -0.17
N SER A 393 -30.52 -4.76 0.00
CA SER A 393 -30.87 -5.75 -1.02
C SER A 393 -32.29 -5.56 -1.57
N SER A 394 -33.25 -5.19 -0.72
CA SER A 394 -34.63 -4.91 -1.10
C SER A 394 -34.82 -3.56 -1.81
N ASN A 395 -33.83 -2.67 -1.76
CA ASN A 395 -33.89 -1.34 -2.36
C ASN A 395 -33.12 -1.33 -3.69
N THR A 396 -33.83 -1.51 -4.78
CA THR A 396 -33.29 -1.57 -6.14
C THR A 396 -33.32 -0.21 -6.83
N GLN A 397 -32.53 -0.05 -7.90
CA GLN A 397 -32.63 1.12 -8.76
C GLN A 397 -33.97 1.15 -9.51
N PRO A 398 -34.58 2.33 -9.81
CA PRO A 398 -33.98 3.67 -9.59
C PRO A 398 -34.11 4.21 -8.16
N ASN A 399 -34.96 3.65 -7.31
CA ASN A 399 -35.21 4.16 -5.94
C ASN A 399 -33.93 4.28 -5.10
N ALA A 400 -32.99 3.32 -5.21
CA ALA A 400 -31.71 3.35 -4.51
C ALA A 400 -30.83 4.58 -4.82
N LEU A 401 -31.04 5.23 -5.98
CA LEU A 401 -30.28 6.42 -6.36
C LEU A 401 -30.74 7.69 -5.60
N THR A 402 -31.95 7.70 -5.07
CA THR A 402 -32.57 8.86 -4.41
C THR A 402 -32.83 8.68 -2.92
N GLY A 403 -32.73 7.43 -2.41
CA GLY A 403 -32.98 7.11 -1.00
C GLY A 403 -33.44 5.68 -0.78
N GLY A 404 -34.43 5.51 0.11
CA GLY A 404 -34.96 4.20 0.49
C GLY A 404 -34.12 3.49 1.57
N ALA A 405 -34.42 2.20 1.78
CA ALA A 405 -33.75 1.39 2.80
C ALA A 405 -32.27 1.14 2.46
N GLY A 406 -31.44 1.06 3.49
CA GLY A 406 -30.02 0.78 3.33
C GLY A 406 -29.29 0.61 4.66
N THR A 407 -28.00 0.80 4.65
CA THR A 407 -27.13 0.69 5.82
C THR A 407 -26.18 1.88 5.93
N LEU A 408 -25.79 2.18 7.16
CA LEU A 408 -24.67 3.07 7.49
C LEU A 408 -23.67 2.25 8.31
N ALA A 409 -22.47 2.12 7.78
CA ALA A 409 -21.31 1.63 8.49
C ALA A 409 -20.49 2.82 9.00
N ASP A 410 -20.29 2.91 10.31
CA ASP A 410 -19.57 3.97 11.02
C ASP A 410 -18.29 3.37 11.64
N GLY A 411 -17.14 3.83 11.16
CA GLY A 411 -15.81 3.46 11.65
C GLY A 411 -15.17 4.48 12.58
N ARG A 412 -15.90 5.49 13.03
CA ARG A 412 -15.40 6.56 13.90
C ARG A 412 -14.80 6.01 15.19
N GLY A 413 -13.66 6.58 15.62
CA GLY A 413 -12.91 6.16 16.79
C GLY A 413 -12.05 4.91 16.55
N THR A 414 -11.92 4.49 15.28
CA THR A 414 -10.90 3.53 14.83
C THR A 414 -9.59 4.28 14.65
N GLY A 415 -8.46 3.65 14.98
CA GLY A 415 -7.16 4.28 14.82
C GLY A 415 -6.04 3.51 15.51
N TRP A 416 -4.87 4.15 15.59
CA TRP A 416 -3.71 3.60 16.29
C TRP A 416 -2.81 4.69 16.86
N HIS A 417 -2.07 4.32 17.91
CA HIS A 417 -1.08 5.16 18.56
C HIS A 417 0.26 4.40 18.59
N ASN A 418 1.34 5.13 18.41
CA ASN A 418 2.69 4.59 18.52
C ASN A 418 3.53 5.50 19.40
N LEU A 419 4.35 4.92 20.29
CA LEU A 419 5.38 5.59 21.04
C LEU A 419 6.68 4.81 20.85
N ALA A 420 7.76 5.50 20.51
CA ALA A 420 9.08 4.90 20.35
C ALA A 420 10.11 5.72 21.14
N LEU A 421 10.84 5.03 21.99
CA LEU A 421 12.04 5.53 22.67
C LEU A 421 13.23 4.79 22.07
N LYS A 422 14.14 5.49 21.44
CA LYS A 422 15.30 4.91 20.75
C LYS A 422 16.59 5.48 21.31
N GLY A 423 17.59 4.64 21.46
CA GLY A 423 18.96 5.00 21.84
C GLY A 423 19.95 4.40 20.85
N THR A 424 21.00 5.14 20.56
CA THR A 424 22.17 4.66 19.81
C THR A 424 23.40 4.91 20.65
N TRP A 425 24.10 3.85 21.03
CA TRP A 425 25.32 3.89 21.83
C TRP A 425 26.53 3.49 20.98
N ARG A 426 27.56 4.32 21.00
CA ARG A 426 28.83 4.14 20.31
C ARG A 426 29.95 4.22 21.35
N PRO A 427 30.44 3.07 21.86
CA PRO A 427 31.52 3.05 22.87
C PRO A 427 32.74 3.85 22.43
N ASP A 428 33.10 3.75 21.15
CA ASP A 428 34.17 4.53 20.52
C ASP A 428 33.62 5.22 19.25
N PRO A 429 33.17 6.49 19.39
CA PRO A 429 32.60 7.24 18.26
C PRO A 429 33.60 7.52 17.13
N ALA A 430 34.90 7.51 17.41
CA ALA A 430 35.93 7.78 16.40
C ALA A 430 36.09 6.62 15.42
N VAL A 431 36.02 5.37 15.92
CA VAL A 431 36.21 4.17 15.12
C VAL A 431 34.89 3.49 14.75
N ASN A 432 33.89 3.61 15.61
CA ASN A 432 32.58 2.95 15.47
C ASN A 432 32.73 1.42 15.27
N THR A 433 33.57 0.77 16.07
CA THR A 433 33.72 -0.68 16.06
C THR A 433 32.40 -1.36 16.41
N HIS A 434 31.71 -0.82 17.42
CA HIS A 434 30.35 -1.19 17.82
C HIS A 434 29.42 0.01 17.71
N VAL A 435 28.22 -0.23 17.17
CA VAL A 435 27.10 0.71 17.20
C VAL A 435 25.88 -0.07 17.68
N VAL A 436 25.47 0.20 18.92
CA VAL A 436 24.35 -0.48 19.56
C VAL A 436 23.12 0.38 19.48
N ASP A 437 22.12 -0.04 18.69
CA ASP A 437 20.80 0.55 18.64
C ASP A 437 19.86 -0.24 19.56
N PHE A 438 19.13 0.44 20.41
CA PHE A 438 18.18 -0.18 21.33
C PHE A 438 16.95 0.72 21.53
N GLY A 439 15.87 0.14 22.00
CA GLY A 439 14.69 0.94 22.26
C GLY A 439 13.51 0.17 22.81
N TYR A 440 12.53 0.97 23.20
CA TYR A 440 11.20 0.54 23.58
C TYR A 440 10.18 1.09 22.57
N GLN A 441 9.20 0.28 22.22
CA GLN A 441 8.11 0.68 21.33
C GLN A 441 6.78 0.18 21.89
N LEU A 442 5.79 1.05 21.89
CA LEU A 442 4.37 0.75 22.15
C LEU A 442 3.59 0.98 20.86
N ASP A 443 2.82 -0.03 20.46
CA ASP A 443 1.87 0.05 19.34
C ASP A 443 0.49 -0.35 19.86
N ASP A 444 -0.47 0.55 19.78
CA ASP A 444 -1.86 0.36 20.20
C ASP A 444 -2.79 0.55 18.99
N HIS A 445 -3.62 -0.46 18.69
CA HIS A 445 -4.55 -0.45 17.57
C HIS A 445 -5.97 -0.70 18.08
N LYS A 446 -6.90 0.17 17.67
CA LYS A 446 -8.29 0.16 18.11
C LYS A 446 -9.22 0.12 16.90
N LEU A 447 -10.04 -0.92 16.80
CA LEU A 447 -11.10 -1.04 15.78
C LEU A 447 -12.46 -0.75 16.42
N ARG A 448 -13.24 0.12 15.77
CA ARG A 448 -14.64 0.41 16.06
C ARG A 448 -15.38 0.46 14.74
N TYR A 449 -16.22 -0.54 14.48
CA TYR A 449 -16.94 -0.64 13.22
C TYR A 449 -18.36 -1.10 13.46
N LYS A 450 -19.29 -0.15 13.42
CA LYS A 450 -20.70 -0.37 13.71
C LYS A 450 -21.53 -0.15 12.43
N THR A 451 -22.34 -1.12 12.05
CA THR A 451 -23.30 -1.01 10.95
C THR A 451 -24.70 -0.94 11.49
N THR A 452 -25.49 0.02 11.02
CA THR A 452 -26.90 0.18 11.35
C THR A 452 -27.77 0.08 10.09
N THR A 453 -29.00 -0.44 10.26
CA THR A 453 -30.00 -0.52 9.21
C THR A 453 -30.83 0.75 9.19
N LEU A 454 -30.99 1.35 8.01
CA LEU A 454 -31.76 2.56 7.74
C LEU A 454 -32.96 2.20 6.88
N THR A 455 -34.17 2.59 7.29
CA THR A 455 -35.42 2.13 6.65
C THR A 455 -36.03 3.14 5.68
N ARG A 456 -35.76 4.45 5.84
CA ARG A 456 -36.41 5.52 5.07
C ARG A 456 -35.51 6.11 4.00
N ASN A 457 -34.36 6.66 4.39
CA ASN A 457 -33.42 7.29 3.48
C ASN A 457 -31.96 7.04 3.89
N TYR A 458 -31.36 5.99 3.33
CA TYR A 458 -30.00 5.62 3.69
C TYR A 458 -28.95 6.68 3.30
N LEU A 459 -29.27 7.57 2.36
CA LEU A 459 -28.34 8.63 1.94
C LEU A 459 -28.17 9.73 2.98
N GLN A 460 -29.23 9.99 3.81
CA GLN A 460 -29.29 11.13 4.71
C GLN A 460 -29.49 10.76 6.18
N ASP A 461 -30.25 9.70 6.45
CA ASP A 461 -30.61 9.33 7.83
C ASP A 461 -29.36 8.94 8.63
N ASN A 462 -29.39 9.26 9.91
CA ASN A 462 -28.41 8.84 10.91
C ASN A 462 -29.15 8.07 12.03
N GLY A 463 -28.45 7.10 12.60
CA GLY A 463 -29.06 6.19 13.56
C GLY A 463 -29.83 5.08 12.85
N GLY A 464 -30.39 4.16 13.62
CA GLY A 464 -31.10 2.99 13.10
C GLY A 464 -30.85 1.75 13.98
N ALA A 465 -31.53 0.65 13.66
CA ALA A 465 -31.32 -0.61 14.36
C ALA A 465 -29.90 -1.16 14.09
N LEU A 466 -29.31 -1.78 15.10
CA LEU A 466 -28.02 -2.44 14.95
C LEU A 466 -28.12 -3.58 13.92
N ALA A 467 -27.28 -3.54 12.87
CA ALA A 467 -27.10 -4.65 11.95
C ALA A 467 -25.91 -5.52 12.37
N SER A 468 -24.76 -4.90 12.63
CA SER A 468 -23.58 -5.57 13.16
C SER A 468 -22.65 -4.58 13.87
N ASN A 469 -21.82 -5.10 14.79
CA ASN A 469 -20.74 -4.36 15.41
C ASN A 469 -19.53 -5.26 15.57
N VAL A 470 -18.38 -4.80 15.13
CA VAL A 470 -17.08 -5.44 15.32
C VAL A 470 -16.17 -4.44 16.02
N SER A 471 -15.67 -4.78 17.18
CA SER A 471 -14.79 -3.92 17.96
C SER A 471 -13.76 -4.70 18.74
N GLY A 472 -12.68 -4.04 19.13
CA GLY A 472 -11.62 -4.58 19.96
C GLY A 472 -10.35 -3.76 19.88
N ASN A 473 -9.35 -4.17 20.66
CA ASN A 473 -8.04 -3.54 20.67
C ASN A 473 -6.95 -4.61 20.59
N THR A 474 -5.78 -4.21 20.05
CA THR A 474 -4.53 -4.97 20.17
C THR A 474 -3.42 -4.03 20.60
N ASN A 475 -2.68 -4.41 21.66
CA ASN A 475 -1.57 -3.63 22.21
C ASN A 475 -0.30 -4.44 22.09
N MET A 476 0.81 -3.81 21.77
CA MET A 476 2.11 -4.46 21.69
C MET A 476 3.19 -3.59 22.33
N HIS A 477 3.81 -4.12 23.38
CA HIS A 477 4.98 -3.57 24.03
C HIS A 477 6.21 -4.31 23.53
N SER A 478 7.21 -3.60 23.06
CA SER A 478 8.39 -4.21 22.47
C SER A 478 9.66 -3.60 23.06
N LEU A 479 10.64 -4.45 23.32
CA LEU A 479 12.02 -4.07 23.63
C LEU A 479 12.91 -4.65 22.54
N TYR A 480 13.88 -3.87 22.06
CA TYR A 480 14.86 -4.38 21.11
C TYR A 480 16.26 -3.85 21.41
N ALA A 481 17.26 -4.65 21.01
CA ALA A 481 18.63 -4.24 20.94
C ALA A 481 19.29 -4.88 19.71
N GLN A 482 20.19 -4.14 19.08
CA GLN A 482 20.91 -4.55 17.89
C GLN A 482 22.30 -3.95 17.91
N ASP A 483 23.34 -4.79 17.81
CA ASP A 483 24.72 -4.35 17.68
C ASP A 483 25.18 -4.50 16.23
N THR A 484 25.68 -3.43 15.67
CA THR A 484 26.44 -3.42 14.43
C THR A 484 27.91 -3.42 14.75
N TRP A 485 28.57 -4.57 14.54
CA TRP A 485 29.94 -4.82 14.91
C TRP A 485 30.84 -4.94 13.67
N LYS A 486 31.85 -4.09 13.58
CA LYS A 486 32.95 -4.21 12.61
C LYS A 486 33.98 -5.21 13.13
N LEU A 487 33.84 -6.51 12.79
CA LEU A 487 34.71 -7.58 13.22
C LEU A 487 36.17 -7.40 12.75
N ALA A 488 36.32 -6.90 11.52
CA ALA A 488 37.59 -6.66 10.85
C ALA A 488 37.38 -5.65 9.70
N PRO A 489 38.44 -5.11 9.07
CA PRO A 489 38.30 -4.12 8.00
C PRO A 489 37.36 -4.53 6.85
N ARG A 490 37.25 -5.81 6.55
CA ARG A 490 36.41 -6.37 5.48
C ARG A 490 35.18 -7.10 5.98
N TRP A 491 34.97 -7.22 7.29
CA TRP A 491 33.89 -7.98 7.90
C TRP A 491 33.03 -7.13 8.81
N LYS A 492 31.75 -7.17 8.59
CA LYS A 492 30.76 -6.52 9.45
C LYS A 492 29.65 -7.52 9.79
N THR A 493 29.27 -7.60 11.06
CA THR A 493 28.12 -8.37 11.52
C THR A 493 27.08 -7.47 12.18
N VAL A 494 25.84 -7.91 12.16
CA VAL A 494 24.76 -7.31 12.92
C VAL A 494 24.05 -8.43 13.68
N LEU A 495 23.93 -8.25 14.99
CA LEU A 495 23.22 -9.17 15.88
C LEU A 495 22.11 -8.41 16.59
N GLY A 496 20.90 -8.90 16.53
CA GLY A 496 19.75 -8.22 17.13
C GLY A 496 18.76 -9.19 17.76
N LEU A 497 18.07 -8.69 18.77
CA LEU A 497 16.95 -9.36 19.42
C LEU A 497 15.82 -8.36 19.65
N ARG A 498 14.60 -8.80 19.38
CA ARG A 498 13.37 -8.09 19.73
C ARG A 498 12.50 -9.01 20.57
N ALA A 499 12.01 -8.49 21.70
CA ALA A 499 11.00 -9.12 22.54
C ALA A 499 9.69 -8.34 22.40
N GLU A 500 8.58 -9.04 22.17
CA GLU A 500 7.27 -8.46 21.90
C GLU A 500 6.25 -9.11 22.84
N GLN A 501 5.64 -8.28 23.70
CA GLN A 501 4.49 -8.64 24.51
C GLN A 501 3.25 -8.10 23.84
N TRP A 502 2.36 -8.98 23.42
CA TRP A 502 1.11 -8.66 22.76
C TRP A 502 -0.08 -8.99 23.64
N GLU A 503 -1.09 -8.14 23.54
CA GLU A 503 -2.40 -8.34 24.17
C GLU A 503 -3.49 -8.00 23.16
N ALA A 504 -4.57 -8.81 23.13
CA ALA A 504 -5.83 -8.49 22.47
C ALA A 504 -6.93 -8.48 23.52
N ASN A 505 -7.67 -7.37 23.60
CA ASN A 505 -8.70 -7.15 24.61
C ASN A 505 -9.92 -6.43 24.03
N ASP A 506 -10.99 -6.34 24.84
CA ASP A 506 -12.26 -5.68 24.52
C ASP A 506 -12.87 -6.17 23.19
N GLY A 507 -12.57 -7.42 22.81
CA GLY A 507 -13.09 -8.04 21.60
C GLY A 507 -14.60 -8.25 21.69
N ARG A 508 -15.35 -7.71 20.72
CA ARG A 508 -16.81 -7.84 20.68
C ARG A 508 -17.32 -7.97 19.25
N THR A 509 -18.21 -8.94 19.06
CA THR A 509 -18.93 -9.18 17.82
C THR A 509 -20.42 -9.26 18.08
N ASP A 510 -21.21 -8.39 17.44
CA ASP A 510 -22.67 -8.35 17.54
C ASP A 510 -23.29 -8.49 16.16
N PHE A 511 -24.42 -9.17 16.08
CA PHE A 511 -25.32 -9.17 14.93
C PHE A 511 -26.77 -8.93 15.38
N SER A 512 -27.55 -8.32 14.50
CA SER A 512 -28.99 -8.14 14.71
C SER A 512 -29.67 -9.49 15.02
N GLY A 513 -30.47 -9.52 16.06
CA GLY A 513 -31.23 -10.71 16.46
C GLY A 513 -30.43 -11.82 17.14
N THR A 514 -29.15 -11.58 17.46
CA THR A 514 -28.33 -12.53 18.24
C THR A 514 -27.76 -11.89 19.50
N SER A 515 -27.33 -12.72 20.46
CA SER A 515 -26.60 -12.23 21.63
C SER A 515 -25.21 -11.75 21.21
N ALA A 516 -24.76 -10.66 21.83
CA ALA A 516 -23.40 -10.18 21.64
C ALA A 516 -22.38 -11.20 22.15
N ILE A 517 -21.31 -11.40 21.36
CA ILE A 517 -20.18 -12.23 21.76
C ILE A 517 -19.08 -11.32 22.30
N ASN A 518 -18.75 -11.43 23.56
CA ASN A 518 -17.60 -10.81 24.18
C ASN A 518 -16.45 -11.83 24.20
N HIS A 519 -15.33 -11.47 23.59
CA HIS A 519 -14.18 -12.36 23.46
C HIS A 519 -13.23 -12.18 24.65
N PRO A 520 -12.64 -13.26 25.17
CA PRO A 520 -11.70 -13.17 26.30
C PRO A 520 -10.41 -12.47 25.89
N THR A 521 -9.79 -11.80 26.86
CA THR A 521 -8.45 -11.21 26.69
C THR A 521 -7.43 -12.30 26.43
N ARG A 522 -6.55 -12.04 25.45
CA ARG A 522 -5.44 -12.93 25.09
C ARG A 522 -4.12 -12.19 25.24
N ARG A 523 -3.10 -12.90 25.73
CA ARG A 523 -1.75 -12.35 25.95
C ARG A 523 -0.70 -13.37 25.55
N GLY A 524 0.49 -12.86 25.19
CA GLY A 524 1.66 -13.69 24.94
C GLY A 524 2.92 -12.89 24.75
N VAL A 525 4.07 -13.57 24.84
CA VAL A 525 5.40 -12.97 24.65
C VAL A 525 6.16 -13.78 23.61
N TRP A 526 6.80 -13.08 22.67
CA TRP A 526 7.60 -13.69 21.61
C TRP A 526 8.95 -13.01 21.47
N TYR A 527 9.91 -13.77 20.98
CA TYR A 527 11.28 -13.32 20.76
C TYR A 527 11.63 -13.48 19.29
N SER A 528 12.24 -12.46 18.71
CA SER A 528 12.59 -12.37 17.30
C SER A 528 14.09 -12.10 17.13
N PRO A 529 14.97 -13.14 17.19
CA PRO A 529 16.39 -12.99 16.95
C PRO A 529 16.66 -12.69 15.47
N LYS A 530 17.73 -11.93 15.22
CA LYS A 530 18.18 -11.51 13.90
C LYS A 530 19.70 -11.53 13.84
N GLY A 531 20.23 -11.92 12.69
CA GLY A 531 21.67 -11.93 12.46
C GLY A 531 21.96 -11.64 11.00
N ALA A 532 23.01 -10.88 10.74
CA ALA A 532 23.50 -10.62 9.40
C ALA A 532 25.00 -10.46 9.39
N LEU A 533 25.64 -10.90 8.32
CA LEU A 533 27.08 -10.86 8.10
C LEU A 533 27.34 -10.31 6.70
N SER A 534 28.29 -9.40 6.56
CA SER A 534 28.82 -8.98 5.26
C SER A 534 30.33 -9.14 5.20
N TRP A 535 30.79 -9.54 4.04
CA TRP A 535 32.19 -9.68 3.70
C TRP A 535 32.51 -8.92 2.41
N GLN A 536 33.39 -7.92 2.51
CA GLN A 536 33.95 -7.22 1.35
C GLN A 536 34.98 -8.16 0.69
N TRP A 537 34.48 -9.01 -0.24
CA TRP A 537 35.31 -10.04 -0.91
C TRP A 537 36.33 -9.38 -1.84
N LEU A 538 35.87 -8.49 -2.74
CA LEU A 538 36.71 -7.67 -3.60
C LEU A 538 36.39 -6.19 -3.35
N GLU A 539 37.15 -5.28 -3.90
CA GLU A 539 36.93 -3.83 -3.75
C GLU A 539 35.53 -3.39 -4.22
N ASP A 540 35.03 -4.04 -5.28
CA ASP A 540 33.73 -3.78 -5.90
C ASP A 540 32.64 -4.81 -5.56
N THR A 541 32.96 -5.83 -4.75
CA THR A 541 32.06 -6.97 -4.52
C THR A 541 31.89 -7.27 -3.04
N VAL A 542 30.63 -7.29 -2.59
CA VAL A 542 30.22 -7.62 -1.21
C VAL A 542 29.36 -8.88 -1.21
N LEU A 543 29.69 -9.83 -0.34
CA LEU A 543 28.84 -10.98 -0.03
C LEU A 543 28.13 -10.74 1.30
N LYS A 544 26.83 -11.05 1.35
CA LYS A 544 25.98 -10.85 2.54
C LYS A 544 25.21 -12.13 2.85
N ALA A 545 25.07 -12.42 4.13
CA ALA A 545 24.19 -13.47 4.64
C ALA A 545 23.33 -12.88 5.76
N SER A 546 22.04 -13.10 5.72
CA SER A 546 21.10 -12.58 6.73
C SER A 546 20.12 -13.66 7.14
N VAL A 547 19.80 -13.74 8.42
CA VAL A 547 18.75 -14.59 8.98
C VAL A 547 17.93 -13.78 9.98
N GLY A 548 16.62 -13.90 9.90
CA GLY A 548 15.72 -13.21 10.82
C GLY A 548 14.48 -14.05 11.12
N ARG A 549 14.05 -14.00 12.38
CA ARG A 549 12.73 -14.46 12.78
C ARG A 549 11.83 -13.23 12.97
N ALA A 550 10.58 -13.34 12.56
CA ALA A 550 9.52 -12.37 12.89
C ALA A 550 8.26 -13.10 13.31
N VAL A 551 7.49 -12.48 14.20
CA VAL A 551 6.20 -13.00 14.67
C VAL A 551 5.14 -11.95 14.37
N ARG A 552 4.26 -12.24 13.40
CA ARG A 552 3.15 -11.38 13.04
C ARG A 552 1.94 -11.72 13.93
N MET A 553 1.49 -10.74 14.69
CA MET A 553 0.32 -10.90 15.55
C MET A 553 -0.97 -10.81 14.73
N PRO A 554 -2.02 -11.57 15.09
CA PRO A 554 -3.36 -11.39 14.54
C PRO A 554 -3.86 -9.96 14.79
N THR A 555 -4.51 -9.38 13.82
CA THR A 555 -5.12 -8.05 13.91
C THR A 555 -6.52 -8.13 14.51
N VAL A 556 -7.06 -6.99 14.98
CA VAL A 556 -8.40 -6.93 15.60
C VAL A 556 -9.47 -7.53 14.69
N ASN A 557 -9.49 -7.17 13.40
CA ASN A 557 -10.50 -7.68 12.47
C ASN A 557 -10.28 -9.16 12.12
N GLU A 558 -9.07 -9.66 12.14
CA GLU A 558 -8.80 -11.08 11.93
C GLU A 558 -9.32 -11.93 13.11
N LEU A 559 -9.27 -11.40 14.34
CA LEU A 559 -9.76 -12.09 15.54
C LEU A 559 -11.28 -12.02 15.66
N TYR A 560 -11.86 -10.84 15.49
CA TYR A 560 -13.24 -10.55 15.92
C TYR A 560 -14.17 -10.21 14.76
N GLY A 561 -13.62 -10.11 13.52
CA GLY A 561 -14.41 -9.79 12.33
C GLY A 561 -15.41 -10.88 12.02
N ALA A 562 -16.61 -10.46 11.62
CA ALA A 562 -17.63 -11.34 11.11
C ALA A 562 -18.58 -10.56 10.19
N THR A 563 -19.07 -11.20 9.16
CA THR A 563 -20.03 -10.63 8.21
C THR A 563 -20.98 -11.74 7.74
N SER A 564 -22.25 -11.41 7.60
CA SER A 564 -23.24 -12.31 7.01
C SER A 564 -23.91 -11.63 5.82
N THR A 565 -23.95 -12.31 4.69
CA THR A 565 -24.70 -11.91 3.50
C THR A 565 -25.68 -13.01 3.12
N ALA A 566 -26.56 -12.76 2.16
CA ALA A 566 -27.55 -13.74 1.72
C ALA A 566 -26.92 -15.07 1.26
N ASN A 567 -25.72 -15.02 0.68
CA ASN A 567 -25.05 -16.18 0.09
C ASN A 567 -23.73 -16.57 0.77
N SER A 568 -23.34 -15.87 1.83
CA SER A 568 -22.07 -16.13 2.53
C SER A 568 -22.13 -15.65 3.97
N ARG A 569 -21.57 -16.44 4.88
CA ARG A 569 -21.30 -16.07 6.25
C ARG A 569 -19.80 -15.97 6.46
N PHE A 570 -19.34 -14.85 6.97
CA PHE A 570 -17.95 -14.62 7.34
C PHE A 570 -17.83 -14.71 8.87
N ILE A 571 -17.04 -15.65 9.39
CA ILE A 571 -16.82 -15.86 10.83
C ILE A 571 -15.34 -16.09 11.05
N ASN A 572 -14.71 -15.24 11.85
CA ASN A 572 -13.30 -15.38 12.19
C ASN A 572 -13.11 -16.25 13.45
N ASP A 573 -11.93 -16.84 13.55
CA ASP A 573 -11.53 -17.61 14.73
C ASP A 573 -10.81 -16.66 15.72
N PRO A 574 -11.40 -16.40 16.90
CA PRO A 574 -10.75 -15.55 17.91
C PRO A 574 -9.50 -16.20 18.52
N ASN A 575 -9.28 -17.52 18.29
CA ASN A 575 -8.14 -18.28 18.78
C ASN A 575 -6.97 -18.35 17.79
N LEU A 576 -6.95 -17.52 16.74
CA LEU A 576 -5.84 -17.46 15.80
C LEU A 576 -4.49 -17.39 16.50
N ARG A 577 -3.56 -18.24 16.09
CA ARG A 577 -2.17 -18.21 16.56
C ARG A 577 -1.39 -17.15 15.79
N PRO A 578 -0.43 -16.46 16.44
CA PRO A 578 0.50 -15.59 15.73
C PRO A 578 1.29 -16.34 14.66
N GLU A 579 1.44 -15.71 13.52
CA GLU A 579 2.22 -16.23 12.39
C GLU A 579 3.72 -16.09 12.69
N ARG A 580 4.48 -17.15 12.50
CA ARG A 580 5.92 -17.22 12.79
C ARG A 580 6.70 -17.45 11.52
N SER A 581 7.43 -16.44 11.08
CA SER A 581 8.25 -16.51 9.87
C SER A 581 9.75 -16.53 10.21
N ARG A 582 10.50 -17.40 9.53
CA ARG A 582 11.95 -17.38 9.49
C ARG A 582 12.40 -17.14 8.07
N THR A 583 13.15 -16.07 7.87
CA THR A 583 13.66 -15.66 6.56
C THR A 583 15.18 -15.75 6.55
N THR A 584 15.75 -16.26 5.46
CA THR A 584 17.20 -16.30 5.22
C THR A 584 17.48 -15.73 3.83
N GLU A 585 18.54 -14.91 3.73
CA GLU A 585 19.04 -14.38 2.45
C GLU A 585 20.56 -14.60 2.32
N LEU A 586 20.98 -14.96 1.10
CA LEU A 586 22.36 -14.89 0.66
C LEU A 586 22.42 -13.96 -0.54
N THR A 587 23.26 -12.94 -0.48
CA THR A 587 23.30 -11.88 -1.49
C THR A 587 24.74 -11.62 -1.92
N ALA A 588 24.96 -11.57 -3.23
CA ALA A 588 26.18 -11.04 -3.84
C ALA A 588 25.86 -9.71 -4.51
N GLU A 589 26.58 -8.66 -4.15
CA GLU A 589 26.45 -7.33 -4.75
C GLU A 589 27.77 -6.93 -5.40
N LYS A 590 27.70 -6.44 -6.65
CA LYS A 590 28.84 -5.87 -7.37
C LYS A 590 28.50 -4.42 -7.76
N ASP A 591 29.39 -3.49 -7.42
CA ASP A 591 29.28 -2.07 -7.74
C ASP A 591 30.57 -1.58 -8.41
N THR A 592 30.52 -1.42 -9.73
CA THR A 592 31.65 -0.89 -10.52
C THR A 592 31.57 0.62 -10.68
N GLY A 593 30.60 1.25 -10.02
CA GLY A 593 30.30 2.65 -10.13
C GLY A 593 29.20 2.95 -11.15
N PRO A 594 29.46 2.89 -12.45
CA PRO A 594 28.41 3.11 -13.43
C PRO A 594 27.42 1.93 -13.54
N MET A 595 27.79 0.75 -13.05
CA MET A 595 26.92 -0.43 -13.04
C MET A 595 26.86 -1.06 -11.65
N ARG A 596 25.65 -1.43 -11.21
CA ARG A 596 25.40 -2.22 -10.01
C ARG A 596 24.60 -3.44 -10.35
N ALA A 597 24.98 -4.58 -9.78
CA ALA A 597 24.23 -5.83 -9.89
C ALA A 597 24.14 -6.50 -8.54
N ARG A 598 22.99 -7.09 -8.27
CA ARG A 598 22.73 -7.85 -7.03
C ARG A 598 22.01 -9.14 -7.36
N LEU A 599 22.55 -10.25 -6.89
CA LEU A 599 21.91 -11.56 -6.92
C LEU A 599 21.61 -11.97 -5.49
N THR A 600 20.34 -12.23 -5.20
CA THR A 600 19.87 -12.66 -3.87
C THR A 600 19.14 -13.99 -3.98
N TRP A 601 19.63 -15.01 -3.27
CA TRP A 601 18.85 -16.19 -2.93
C TRP A 601 18.14 -15.94 -1.61
N PHE A 602 16.85 -16.27 -1.53
CA PHE A 602 16.07 -16.11 -0.33
C PHE A 602 15.19 -17.33 -0.05
N THR A 603 14.92 -17.56 1.22
CA THR A 603 13.94 -18.54 1.68
C THR A 603 13.16 -17.99 2.87
N GLU A 604 11.87 -18.32 2.92
CA GLU A 604 10.98 -18.00 4.03
C GLU A 604 10.18 -19.22 4.42
N GLN A 605 10.23 -19.59 5.69
CA GLN A 605 9.42 -20.65 6.29
C GLN A 605 8.43 -20.01 7.25
N THR A 606 7.15 -20.13 6.93
CA THR A 606 6.07 -19.52 7.72
C THR A 606 5.20 -20.59 8.34
N GLN A 607 5.11 -20.59 9.67
CA GLN A 607 4.24 -21.44 10.45
C GLN A 607 3.03 -20.63 10.93
N ASP A 608 1.87 -21.29 10.99
CA ASP A 608 0.62 -20.67 11.41
C ASP A 608 0.24 -19.45 10.57
N ALA A 609 0.52 -19.48 9.26
CA ALA A 609 0.24 -18.38 8.34
C ALA A 609 -1.26 -18.02 8.35
N ILE A 610 -1.59 -16.73 8.44
CA ILE A 610 -2.98 -16.29 8.59
C ILE A 610 -3.57 -15.99 7.21
N TYR A 611 -4.59 -16.76 6.83
CA TYR A 611 -5.29 -16.65 5.55
C TYR A 611 -6.80 -16.76 5.69
N SER A 612 -7.55 -16.14 4.78
CA SER A 612 -8.98 -16.39 4.63
C SER A 612 -9.22 -17.58 3.71
N GLN A 613 -10.11 -18.47 4.11
CA GLN A 613 -10.60 -19.61 3.34
C GLN A 613 -12.12 -19.55 3.28
N THR A 614 -12.67 -19.78 2.08
CA THR A 614 -14.12 -19.95 1.88
C THR A 614 -14.41 -21.40 1.56
N VAL A 615 -15.37 -21.98 2.25
CA VAL A 615 -15.85 -23.35 2.09
C VAL A 615 -17.35 -23.32 1.91
N PHE A 616 -17.87 -24.11 0.97
CA PHE A 616 -19.31 -24.29 0.82
C PHE A 616 -19.82 -25.28 1.87
N ASP A 617 -20.72 -24.81 2.75
CA ASP A 617 -21.42 -25.66 3.71
C ASP A 617 -22.71 -26.18 3.07
N SER A 618 -22.73 -27.48 2.75
CA SER A 618 -23.87 -28.11 2.10
C SER A 618 -25.10 -28.23 3.04
N ALA A 619 -24.90 -28.26 4.35
CA ALA A 619 -26.00 -28.33 5.32
C ALA A 619 -26.71 -26.98 5.46
N ALA A 620 -25.94 -25.89 5.47
CA ALA A 620 -26.46 -24.52 5.52
C ALA A 620 -26.78 -23.96 4.10
N ASN A 621 -26.38 -24.64 3.03
CA ASN A 621 -26.51 -24.23 1.63
C ASN A 621 -25.93 -22.81 1.39
N LEU A 622 -24.80 -22.51 2.01
CA LEU A 622 -24.13 -21.22 1.85
C LEU A 622 -22.61 -21.34 1.97
N ASN A 623 -21.92 -20.32 1.47
CA ASN A 623 -20.47 -20.20 1.63
C ASN A 623 -20.13 -19.68 3.05
N ILE A 624 -19.24 -20.38 3.74
CA ILE A 624 -18.66 -19.94 5.01
C ILE A 624 -17.22 -19.53 4.74
N SER A 625 -16.89 -18.29 5.08
CA SER A 625 -15.52 -17.81 5.03
C SER A 625 -14.96 -17.67 6.44
N ARG A 626 -13.71 -18.06 6.64
CA ARG A 626 -13.00 -17.91 7.92
C ARG A 626 -11.59 -17.39 7.68
N VAL A 627 -11.13 -16.53 8.56
CA VAL A 627 -9.71 -16.29 8.73
C VAL A 627 -9.18 -17.39 9.64
N GLN A 628 -8.11 -18.06 9.20
CA GLN A 628 -7.57 -19.23 9.86
C GLN A 628 -6.05 -19.29 9.79
N ASN A 629 -5.44 -20.15 10.61
CA ASN A 629 -4.03 -20.50 10.45
C ASN A 629 -3.88 -21.62 9.40
N VAL A 630 -2.97 -21.41 8.46
CA VAL A 630 -2.39 -22.44 7.60
C VAL A 630 -1.10 -22.93 8.26
N ASP A 631 -0.99 -24.23 8.51
CA ASP A 631 0.05 -24.78 9.38
C ASP A 631 1.48 -24.45 8.92
N HIS A 632 1.78 -24.62 7.60
CA HIS A 632 3.12 -24.37 7.08
C HIS A 632 3.10 -23.95 5.61
N ILE A 633 3.75 -22.82 5.32
CA ILE A 633 4.06 -22.35 3.97
C ILE A 633 5.57 -22.22 3.84
N ALA A 634 6.11 -22.69 2.72
CA ALA A 634 7.52 -22.56 2.40
C ALA A 634 7.71 -21.84 1.08
N THR A 635 8.55 -20.83 1.09
CA THR A 635 8.96 -20.05 -0.09
C THR A 635 10.46 -20.15 -0.27
N SER A 636 10.94 -20.33 -1.49
CA SER A 636 12.34 -20.22 -1.88
C SER A 636 12.44 -19.53 -3.23
N GLY A 637 13.46 -18.70 -3.44
CA GLY A 637 13.55 -17.94 -4.67
C GLY A 637 14.92 -17.33 -4.95
N LEU A 638 15.03 -16.77 -6.15
CA LEU A 638 16.16 -15.99 -6.62
C LEU A 638 15.68 -14.63 -7.14
N GLU A 639 16.39 -13.58 -6.82
CA GLU A 639 16.17 -12.24 -7.33
C GLU A 639 17.47 -11.68 -7.91
N LEU A 640 17.44 -11.32 -9.19
CA LEU A 640 18.48 -10.53 -9.84
C LEU A 640 17.96 -9.09 -9.99
N ALA A 641 18.71 -8.13 -9.50
CA ALA A 641 18.45 -6.70 -9.72
C ALA A 641 19.72 -6.03 -10.25
N ALA A 642 19.59 -5.19 -11.26
CA ALA A 642 20.69 -4.46 -11.84
C ALA A 642 20.29 -3.03 -12.19
N SER A 643 21.25 -2.12 -12.10
CA SER A 643 21.10 -0.74 -12.55
C SER A 643 22.37 -0.28 -13.24
N SER A 644 22.22 0.63 -14.20
CA SER A 644 23.35 1.27 -14.87
C SER A 644 23.04 2.75 -15.09
N GLU A 645 24.05 3.59 -14.99
CA GLU A 645 23.98 5.00 -15.28
C GLU A 645 25.16 5.36 -16.18
N ASP A 646 24.87 5.88 -17.38
CA ASP A 646 25.86 6.27 -18.40
C ASP A 646 26.82 5.17 -18.88
N ALA A 647 26.64 3.91 -18.45
CA ALA A 647 27.56 2.82 -18.77
C ALA A 647 27.39 2.26 -20.18
N LEU A 648 26.15 2.17 -20.67
CA LEU A 648 25.83 1.62 -21.99
C LEU A 648 25.74 2.70 -23.05
N LEU A 649 25.16 3.84 -22.70
CA LEU A 649 24.96 5.02 -23.53
C LEU A 649 24.91 6.24 -22.62
N LYS A 650 25.63 7.33 -23.01
CA LYS A 650 25.59 8.59 -22.26
C LYS A 650 24.16 9.13 -22.18
N GLY A 651 23.73 9.50 -20.97
CA GLY A 651 22.37 9.95 -20.69
C GLY A 651 21.37 8.81 -20.44
N LEU A 652 21.77 7.54 -20.58
CA LEU A 652 20.89 6.40 -20.32
C LEU A 652 21.06 5.87 -18.90
N GLN A 653 19.96 5.94 -18.15
CA GLN A 653 19.79 5.25 -16.87
C GLN A 653 18.90 4.03 -17.10
N LEU A 654 19.37 2.84 -16.74
CA LEU A 654 18.64 1.59 -16.86
C LEU A 654 18.54 0.89 -15.52
N GLN A 655 17.36 0.44 -15.16
CA GLN A 655 17.11 -0.40 -13.98
C GLN A 655 16.28 -1.61 -14.39
N GLY A 656 16.58 -2.76 -13.79
CA GLY A 656 15.78 -3.96 -14.02
C GLY A 656 15.89 -4.94 -12.89
N SER A 657 14.86 -5.78 -12.76
CA SER A 657 14.86 -6.90 -11.83
C SER A 657 14.07 -8.08 -12.38
N VAL A 658 14.50 -9.28 -12.02
CA VAL A 658 13.79 -10.52 -12.27
C VAL A 658 13.78 -11.33 -10.98
N THR A 659 12.62 -11.80 -10.57
CA THR A 659 12.42 -12.61 -9.37
C THR A 659 11.72 -13.91 -9.74
N TYR A 660 12.30 -15.02 -9.31
CA TYR A 660 11.66 -16.32 -9.28
C TYR A 660 11.35 -16.69 -7.84
N ALA A 661 10.12 -17.13 -7.55
CA ALA A 661 9.68 -17.57 -6.23
C ALA A 661 8.87 -18.86 -6.33
N ASP A 662 9.36 -19.94 -5.74
CA ASP A 662 8.61 -21.18 -5.50
C ASP A 662 7.99 -21.11 -4.10
N SER A 663 6.72 -20.80 -4.02
CA SER A 663 5.99 -20.63 -2.76
C SER A 663 4.82 -21.59 -2.69
N LYS A 664 4.81 -22.49 -1.71
CA LYS A 664 3.82 -23.55 -1.58
C LYS A 664 3.34 -23.75 -0.16
N ILE A 665 2.06 -24.07 -0.04
CA ILE A 665 1.47 -24.62 1.17
C ILE A 665 2.02 -26.03 1.33
N LYS A 666 2.68 -26.31 2.46
CA LYS A 666 3.25 -27.63 2.77
C LYS A 666 2.26 -28.49 3.53
N THR A 667 1.56 -27.89 4.49
CA THR A 667 0.51 -28.54 5.28
C THR A 667 -0.56 -27.53 5.68
N ASN A 668 -1.82 -27.95 5.63
CA ASN A 668 -2.95 -27.17 6.12
C ASN A 668 -4.04 -28.11 6.67
N ARG A 669 -4.14 -28.18 7.97
CA ARG A 669 -5.17 -28.94 8.72
C ARG A 669 -6.33 -28.05 9.17
N GLY A 670 -6.35 -26.80 8.72
CA GLY A 670 -7.39 -25.84 9.06
C GLY A 670 -8.70 -26.10 8.32
N PHE A 671 -9.51 -25.04 8.19
CA PHE A 671 -10.81 -25.11 7.55
C PHE A 671 -10.67 -25.22 6.02
N VAL A 672 -10.90 -26.43 5.50
CA VAL A 672 -10.82 -26.79 4.07
C VAL A 672 -12.03 -27.64 3.67
N ASN A 673 -12.38 -27.64 2.37
CA ASN A 673 -13.49 -28.49 1.85
C ASN A 673 -13.17 -29.97 1.97
N THR A 674 -11.95 -30.34 1.60
CA THR A 674 -11.46 -31.70 1.63
C THR A 674 -10.09 -31.71 2.29
N PRO A 675 -9.85 -32.52 3.33
CA PRO A 675 -8.54 -32.63 3.96
C PRO A 675 -7.44 -32.90 2.93
N GLY A 676 -6.34 -32.13 2.98
CA GLY A 676 -5.19 -32.25 2.11
C GLY A 676 -5.33 -31.62 0.71
N ASP A 677 -6.48 -31.06 0.32
CA ASP A 677 -6.69 -30.46 -1.01
C ASP A 677 -5.83 -29.20 -1.24
N THR A 678 -5.33 -28.58 -0.18
CA THR A 678 -4.44 -27.42 -0.23
C THR A 678 -2.96 -27.78 -0.15
N ASP A 679 -2.60 -29.00 0.23
CA ASP A 679 -1.21 -29.41 0.42
C ASP A 679 -0.49 -29.52 -0.94
N GLY A 680 0.72 -28.95 -1.00
CA GLY A 680 1.49 -28.82 -2.24
C GLY A 680 1.02 -27.72 -3.20
N ARG A 681 -0.09 -27.03 -2.91
CA ARG A 681 -0.63 -25.94 -3.72
C ARG A 681 0.18 -24.66 -3.59
N TRP A 682 0.07 -23.80 -4.60
CA TRP A 682 0.72 -22.50 -4.62
C TRP A 682 0.11 -21.58 -3.57
N GLN A 683 0.98 -20.85 -2.89
CA GLN A 683 0.54 -19.77 -1.99
C GLN A 683 -0.26 -18.72 -2.79
N PRO A 684 -1.44 -18.29 -2.31
CA PRO A 684 -2.25 -17.30 -3.01
C PRO A 684 -1.54 -15.97 -3.23
N ASN A 685 -1.81 -15.37 -4.40
CA ASN A 685 -1.32 -14.05 -4.81
C ASN A 685 0.22 -13.91 -4.89
N ILE A 686 0.95 -15.01 -5.02
CA ILE A 686 2.38 -15.01 -5.27
C ILE A 686 2.65 -15.54 -6.68
N PRO A 687 3.14 -14.72 -7.62
CA PRO A 687 3.54 -15.21 -8.94
C PRO A 687 4.90 -15.90 -8.87
N ARG A 688 5.08 -16.94 -9.67
CA ARG A 688 6.39 -17.61 -9.78
C ARG A 688 7.46 -16.71 -10.36
N TRP A 689 7.08 -15.85 -11.29
CA TRP A 689 7.99 -14.94 -11.96
C TRP A 689 7.45 -13.51 -11.90
N ARG A 690 8.32 -12.58 -11.54
CA ARG A 690 8.13 -11.14 -11.69
C ARG A 690 9.32 -10.54 -12.40
N ALA A 691 9.09 -9.54 -13.24
CA ALA A 691 10.17 -8.79 -13.84
C ALA A 691 9.76 -7.32 -14.02
N THR A 692 10.71 -6.44 -13.85
CA THR A 692 10.59 -5.01 -14.16
C THR A 692 11.83 -4.55 -14.89
N VAL A 693 11.63 -3.71 -15.91
CA VAL A 693 12.72 -3.00 -16.58
C VAL A 693 12.25 -1.58 -16.84
N VAL A 694 13.04 -0.61 -16.48
CA VAL A 694 12.79 0.81 -16.77
C VAL A 694 14.06 1.46 -17.28
N GLY A 695 13.96 2.10 -18.43
CA GLY A 695 15.04 2.85 -19.07
C GLY A 695 14.64 4.30 -19.26
N THR A 696 15.41 5.23 -18.70
CA THR A 696 15.26 6.68 -18.88
C THR A 696 16.44 7.20 -19.65
N HIS A 697 16.21 7.82 -20.80
CA HIS A 697 17.24 8.48 -21.58
C HIS A 697 17.07 10.00 -21.52
N ARG A 698 18.13 10.70 -21.08
CA ARG A 698 18.24 12.14 -21.11
C ARG A 698 18.84 12.54 -22.45
N PHE A 699 17.99 12.98 -23.37
CA PHE A 699 18.44 13.43 -24.71
C PHE A 699 19.30 14.70 -24.63
N ASN A 700 18.97 15.56 -23.67
CA ASN A 700 19.68 16.79 -23.31
C ASN A 700 19.17 17.29 -21.94
N ASP A 701 19.61 18.48 -21.50
CA ASP A 701 19.24 19.09 -20.21
C ASP A 701 17.73 19.42 -20.08
N ARG A 702 16.99 19.40 -21.20
CA ARG A 702 15.56 19.76 -21.22
C ARG A 702 14.64 18.57 -21.48
N TRP A 703 15.09 17.54 -22.17
CA TRP A 703 14.25 16.43 -22.61
C TRP A 703 14.72 15.10 -22.04
N SER A 704 13.83 14.37 -21.43
CA SER A 704 14.03 12.95 -21.09
C SER A 704 12.83 12.11 -21.54
N GLY A 705 13.10 10.86 -21.89
CA GLY A 705 12.10 9.87 -22.24
C GLY A 705 12.31 8.59 -21.45
N THR A 706 11.25 7.99 -20.97
CA THR A 706 11.27 6.75 -20.17
C THR A 706 10.36 5.71 -20.79
N LEU A 707 10.85 4.49 -20.89
CA LEU A 707 10.08 3.30 -21.20
C LEU A 707 10.21 2.33 -20.02
N GLY A 708 9.08 1.95 -19.44
CA GLY A 708 9.00 0.95 -18.38
C GLY A 708 8.24 -0.28 -18.84
N VAL A 709 8.67 -1.48 -18.44
CA VAL A 709 7.98 -2.75 -18.70
C VAL A 709 7.87 -3.53 -17.42
N ARG A 710 6.69 -4.09 -17.15
CA ARG A 710 6.42 -4.96 -16.01
C ARG A 710 5.81 -6.28 -16.45
N TYR A 711 6.30 -7.36 -15.87
CA TYR A 711 5.75 -8.70 -16.02
C TYR A 711 5.39 -9.28 -14.67
N SER A 712 4.23 -9.92 -14.60
CA SER A 712 3.82 -10.78 -13.49
C SER A 712 3.24 -12.08 -14.04
N GLY A 713 3.80 -13.19 -13.59
CA GLY A 713 3.33 -14.51 -13.96
C GLY A 713 1.98 -14.86 -13.35
N ARG A 714 1.48 -16.05 -13.66
CA ARG A 714 0.21 -16.58 -13.14
C ARG A 714 0.22 -16.63 -11.61
N GLN A 715 -0.91 -16.34 -11.02
CA GLN A 715 -1.21 -16.43 -9.60
C GLN A 715 -2.53 -17.14 -9.36
N TYR A 716 -2.74 -17.61 -8.14
CA TYR A 716 -4.01 -18.13 -7.66
C TYR A 716 -4.48 -17.30 -6.48
N ARG A 717 -5.79 -17.25 -6.23
CA ARG A 717 -6.41 -16.55 -5.13
C ARG A 717 -6.87 -17.47 -4.00
N THR A 718 -7.28 -18.70 -4.38
CA THR A 718 -7.77 -19.71 -3.45
C THR A 718 -6.63 -20.57 -2.92
N LEU A 719 -6.74 -21.06 -1.68
CA LEU A 719 -5.72 -21.92 -1.08
C LEU A 719 -5.57 -23.27 -1.82
N ASN A 720 -6.64 -23.78 -2.41
CA ASN A 720 -6.63 -25.03 -3.20
C ASN A 720 -6.39 -24.83 -4.70
N ASN A 721 -6.15 -23.57 -5.14
CA ASN A 721 -5.86 -23.19 -6.52
C ASN A 721 -6.94 -23.60 -7.55
N THR A 722 -8.21 -23.60 -7.15
CA THR A 722 -9.32 -23.92 -8.04
C THR A 722 -9.70 -22.80 -9.00
N ASP A 723 -9.18 -21.59 -8.80
CA ASP A 723 -9.36 -20.43 -9.65
C ASP A 723 -8.43 -20.49 -10.87
N VAL A 724 -8.77 -21.43 -11.80
CA VAL A 724 -7.95 -21.76 -12.96
C VAL A 724 -8.00 -20.73 -14.10
N ASN A 725 -9.04 -19.91 -14.18
CA ASN A 725 -9.18 -18.82 -15.14
C ASN A 725 -8.78 -17.49 -14.51
N GLY A 726 -7.57 -17.03 -14.78
CA GLY A 726 -7.07 -15.74 -14.29
C GLY A 726 -7.43 -14.54 -15.16
N GLN A 727 -7.97 -14.74 -16.38
CA GLN A 727 -8.24 -13.68 -17.35
C GLN A 727 -9.70 -13.23 -17.34
N THR A 728 -10.32 -13.17 -16.17
CA THR A 728 -11.71 -12.79 -15.97
C THR A 728 -11.89 -12.06 -14.63
N TYR A 729 -13.05 -11.47 -14.43
CA TYR A 729 -13.46 -10.93 -13.12
C TYR A 729 -13.36 -12.01 -12.04
N GLN A 730 -12.85 -11.66 -10.87
CA GLN A 730 -12.49 -12.51 -9.73
C GLN A 730 -11.25 -13.41 -9.94
N GLY A 731 -10.64 -13.43 -11.11
CA GLY A 731 -9.37 -14.10 -11.37
C GLY A 731 -8.15 -13.25 -11.02
N VAL A 732 -6.95 -13.83 -11.12
CA VAL A 732 -5.66 -13.11 -11.04
C VAL A 732 -4.85 -13.40 -12.28
N SER A 733 -4.64 -12.35 -13.08
CA SER A 733 -4.04 -12.47 -14.41
C SER A 733 -2.51 -12.56 -14.36
N GLN A 734 -1.99 -13.33 -15.30
CA GLN A 734 -0.66 -13.08 -15.84
C GLN A 734 -0.71 -11.87 -16.78
N PHE A 735 0.28 -10.96 -16.68
CA PHE A 735 0.32 -9.78 -17.54
C PHE A 735 1.74 -9.33 -17.89
N VAL A 736 1.83 -8.66 -19.03
CA VAL A 736 2.92 -7.75 -19.40
C VAL A 736 2.28 -6.40 -19.66
N THR A 737 2.80 -5.34 -19.07
CA THR A 737 2.42 -3.95 -19.37
C THR A 737 3.66 -3.12 -19.67
N ALA A 738 3.54 -2.21 -20.63
CA ALA A 738 4.55 -1.21 -20.94
C ALA A 738 4.01 0.18 -20.64
N ASP A 739 4.87 1.06 -20.13
CA ASP A 739 4.52 2.43 -19.77
C ASP A 739 5.52 3.37 -20.44
N LEU A 740 5.05 4.53 -20.90
CA LEU A 740 5.85 5.57 -21.55
C LEU A 740 5.71 6.89 -20.81
N ARG A 741 6.80 7.63 -20.68
CA ARG A 741 6.79 9.00 -20.16
C ARG A 741 7.77 9.85 -20.93
N VAL A 742 7.39 11.06 -21.26
CA VAL A 742 8.25 12.09 -21.82
C VAL A 742 8.15 13.32 -20.92
N HIS A 743 9.29 13.77 -20.43
CA HIS A 743 9.39 14.96 -19.58
C HIS A 743 10.16 16.06 -20.30
N HIS A 744 9.67 17.29 -20.20
CA HIS A 744 10.28 18.48 -20.76
C HIS A 744 10.43 19.59 -19.71
N ARG A 745 11.62 20.16 -19.60
CA ARG A 745 11.92 21.32 -18.78
C ARG A 745 12.00 22.56 -19.67
N PHE A 746 11.03 23.45 -19.57
CA PHE A 746 11.02 24.72 -20.31
C PHE A 746 12.13 25.66 -19.85
N ASN A 747 12.28 25.77 -18.52
CA ASN A 747 13.29 26.56 -17.84
C ASN A 747 13.56 26.00 -16.42
N LYS A 748 14.22 26.76 -15.53
CA LYS A 748 14.50 26.32 -14.15
C LYS A 748 13.26 26.14 -13.31
N GLN A 749 12.14 26.80 -13.64
CA GLN A 749 10.92 26.87 -12.85
C GLN A 749 9.80 26.00 -13.44
N TRP A 750 9.69 25.91 -14.75
CA TRP A 750 8.57 25.24 -15.41
C TRP A 750 9.01 23.94 -16.08
N SER A 751 8.24 22.91 -15.83
CA SER A 751 8.36 21.62 -16.51
C SER A 751 6.98 21.01 -16.80
N ALA A 752 6.92 20.15 -17.81
CA ALA A 752 5.74 19.39 -18.14
C ALA A 752 6.11 17.94 -18.44
N ALA A 753 5.16 17.03 -18.26
CA ALA A 753 5.32 15.67 -18.73
C ALA A 753 4.01 15.16 -19.33
N ILE A 754 4.17 14.27 -20.31
CA ILE A 754 3.08 13.46 -20.85
C ILE A 754 3.46 11.99 -20.72
N GLY A 755 2.46 11.14 -20.50
CA GLY A 755 2.72 9.73 -20.33
C GLY A 755 1.57 8.85 -20.77
N ILE A 756 1.88 7.57 -20.94
CA ILE A 756 0.92 6.51 -21.25
C ILE A 756 1.24 5.34 -20.31
N ASP A 757 0.29 4.96 -19.48
CA ASP A 757 0.36 3.71 -18.72
C ASP A 757 -0.36 2.60 -19.47
N ASN A 758 0.16 1.37 -19.38
CA ASN A 758 -0.37 0.22 -20.10
C ASN A 758 -0.49 0.47 -21.61
N LEU A 759 0.62 0.89 -22.22
CA LEU A 759 0.73 1.24 -23.65
C LEU A 759 0.18 0.16 -24.59
N ASN A 760 0.37 -1.10 -24.24
CA ASN A 760 -0.12 -2.26 -24.98
C ASN A 760 -1.60 -2.61 -24.73
N ASN A 761 -2.30 -1.81 -23.94
CA ASN A 761 -3.73 -1.96 -23.61
C ASN A 761 -4.11 -3.36 -23.10
N LYS A 762 -3.25 -3.97 -22.28
CA LYS A 762 -3.52 -5.29 -21.69
C LYS A 762 -4.71 -5.19 -20.74
N LYS A 763 -5.74 -6.01 -20.97
CA LYS A 763 -6.82 -6.25 -20.01
C LYS A 763 -6.34 -7.32 -19.02
N TYR A 764 -6.32 -6.99 -17.72
CA TYR A 764 -5.85 -7.91 -16.68
C TYR A 764 -6.54 -7.63 -15.35
N TRP A 765 -6.56 -8.61 -14.46
CA TRP A 765 -7.31 -8.61 -13.21
C TRP A 765 -6.44 -9.02 -12.02
N ASN A 766 -6.80 -8.52 -10.85
CA ASN A 766 -6.51 -9.12 -9.55
C ASN A 766 -7.79 -9.01 -8.72
N PHE A 767 -8.72 -9.94 -8.94
CA PHE A 767 -10.11 -9.93 -8.59
C PHE A 767 -10.91 -8.87 -9.37
N HIS A 768 -10.56 -7.60 -9.22
CA HIS A 768 -11.11 -6.47 -9.96
C HIS A 768 -10.29 -6.21 -11.23
N PRO A 769 -10.89 -5.61 -12.28
CA PRO A 769 -10.12 -5.19 -13.44
C PRO A 769 -9.16 -4.05 -13.07
N TYR A 770 -7.94 -4.13 -13.59
CA TYR A 770 -7.01 -3.01 -13.54
C TYR A 770 -7.33 -1.96 -14.61
N PRO A 771 -6.83 -0.72 -14.45
CA PRO A 771 -6.90 0.29 -15.50
C PRO A 771 -6.36 -0.22 -16.83
N GLN A 772 -7.10 0.10 -17.90
CA GLN A 772 -6.63 -0.11 -19.26
C GLN A 772 -5.66 1.01 -19.65
N ARG A 773 -5.32 1.18 -20.93
CA ARG A 773 -4.43 2.24 -21.36
C ARG A 773 -4.90 3.59 -20.83
N SER A 774 -3.99 4.30 -20.15
CA SER A 774 -4.28 5.59 -19.52
C SER A 774 -3.29 6.64 -20.04
N TYR A 775 -3.79 7.80 -20.40
CA TYR A 775 -3.00 8.95 -20.87
C TYR A 775 -2.90 9.94 -19.74
N THR A 776 -1.68 10.43 -19.47
CA THR A 776 -1.40 11.40 -18.42
C THR A 776 -0.77 12.65 -19.00
N ALA A 777 -1.09 13.80 -18.43
CA ALA A 777 -0.42 15.06 -18.69
C ALA A 777 -0.26 15.84 -17.39
N GLU A 778 0.88 16.47 -17.19
CA GLU A 778 1.14 17.31 -16.02
C GLU A 778 1.92 18.56 -16.37
N LEU A 779 1.64 19.64 -15.65
CA LEU A 779 2.38 20.89 -15.68
C LEU A 779 2.83 21.21 -14.25
N LYS A 780 4.09 21.57 -14.07
CA LYS A 780 4.70 21.82 -12.78
C LYS A 780 5.47 23.14 -12.78
N PHE A 781 5.32 23.86 -11.68
CA PHE A 781 6.10 25.04 -11.32
C PHE A 781 6.90 24.77 -10.04
N ASP A 782 8.20 25.08 -10.06
CA ASP A 782 9.11 24.99 -8.91
C ASP A 782 9.84 26.33 -8.75
N LEU A 783 9.82 26.93 -7.52
CA LEU A 783 10.51 28.15 -7.14
C LEU A 783 11.82 27.83 -6.40
#